data_955d87c0568fe7d91777ccffdbbac913
#
_entry.id   955d87c0568fe7d91777ccffdbbac913
#
_cell.length_a   1.000
_cell.length_b   1.000
_cell.length_c   1.000
_cell.angle_alpha   90.00
_cell.angle_beta   90.00
_cell.angle_gamma   90.00
#
_symmetry.space_group_name_H-M   'P 1'
#
loop_
_entity.id
_entity.type
_entity.pdbx_description
1 polymer ?
#
loop_
_entity_poly.entity_id
_entity_poly.type
_entity_poly.pdbx_seq_one_letter_code
_entity_poly.pdbx_strand_id
1 'polypeptide(L)'
;MPPPARDLRREAKTLTVERLDDGVVVLSFYVGDHRQNVITEDVLRELAAALDAIDAGPEPRGVVVQSARAGSFFAGADIARLQTLKDRSRTEIEQLCAAGRGLFGRLSERPWPSLAVIDGTCLGGGLELALGCDLRIATFEPHTVFGLPEVKLGLLPGWGGTVRLARLLGPGPAVELAAAGETIDGPTAARIGLVDACVPATQAFASARRLIDHHADTRDYLARRRRQAGFIELDPQERAFLEATSTAVILGRTGGHYPAPPTILATILAGAAVAAEEAGHIEGAAFATLAHSPVATQLVRVFRLGERNRHDSGIDAHSIDTHSIDAQGDDAPRLERPAVVGAGIMGAGIAASHLRAGFAVTLVDVQAETLARSVAGILDEAAWDRATKRTDPARALALAGRLRTATQASALATADLVIESVLERTDIKRQVLTEIEQVVGPDTVIATNTSTNPITKLATALADPSRFCGLHFFNPVRRMTLVEVVRGPATSDRTIEIAVAHAKRLGKCPIVVRDSPGFLVNRLLMPYLHESVEMLREGGEAKRIDRVARSFGMPMGPLELYDMIGLDTAFYAGLVLDDAYGDRIEASPVIPALVRSGRLGCKSGAGFYRYAMRGTRPRIERPEDGVAALIEPYALPARATSDGVIADRLLLPVVLEATRVLDEGIVRDGRDIDLAVIHALGFPAFRGGVLAWADSLGAAEIIRRLDPLADLGIRMHPTPRLIEMARSGGRFLTDD
;
A
#
# COMPACT_ATOMS: atom_id res chain seq x y z
N MET A 1 12.43 32.29 21.74
CA MET A 1 13.36 31.35 21.10
C MET A 1 13.13 30.00 21.75
N PRO A 2 12.96 28.89 21.00
CA PRO A 2 13.04 27.60 21.65
C PRO A 2 14.43 27.48 22.30
N PRO A 3 14.56 26.81 23.46
CA PRO A 3 15.87 26.58 24.07
C PRO A 3 16.76 25.80 23.07
N PRO A 4 18.09 26.07 23.07
CA PRO A 4 19.01 25.40 22.16
C PRO A 4 18.92 23.90 22.39
N ALA A 5 18.91 23.14 21.29
CA ALA A 5 18.93 21.69 21.29
C ALA A 5 20.13 21.19 22.11
N ARG A 6 19.92 20.79 23.35
CA ARG A 6 20.90 20.06 24.15
C ARG A 6 21.12 18.71 23.49
N ASP A 7 22.38 18.35 23.36
CA ASP A 7 22.83 17.07 22.82
C ASP A 7 22.32 15.92 23.71
N LEU A 8 21.16 15.38 23.37
CA LEU A 8 20.42 14.33 24.11
C LEU A 8 20.99 12.90 23.88
N ARG A 9 22.18 12.78 23.28
CA ARG A 9 22.79 11.49 22.91
C ARG A 9 23.43 10.73 24.08
N ARG A 10 23.17 11.12 25.33
CA ARG A 10 23.90 10.55 26.50
C ARG A 10 23.03 9.95 27.61
N GLU A 11 21.91 9.35 27.36
CA GLU A 11 21.23 8.33 28.19
C GLU A 11 19.94 7.97 27.48
N ALA A 12 19.68 6.68 27.25
CA ALA A 12 18.56 6.17 26.45
C ALA A 12 17.18 6.38 27.14
N LYS A 13 16.78 7.62 27.34
CA LYS A 13 15.44 7.98 27.79
C LYS A 13 14.62 8.45 26.59
N THR A 14 13.42 7.85 26.44
CA THR A 14 12.45 8.21 25.39
C THR A 14 11.63 9.44 25.74
N LEU A 15 11.65 9.87 27.01
CA LEU A 15 10.86 10.97 27.57
C LEU A 15 11.73 11.87 28.46
N THR A 16 11.66 13.17 28.22
CA THR A 16 12.19 14.20 29.13
C THR A 16 11.06 14.94 29.80
N VAL A 17 11.24 15.27 31.09
CA VAL A 17 10.28 16.01 31.91
C VAL A 17 10.95 17.34 32.33
N GLU A 18 10.33 18.46 31.99
CA GLU A 18 10.79 19.78 32.34
C GLU A 18 9.68 20.54 33.08
N ARG A 19 9.99 21.15 34.23
CA ARG A 19 9.08 22.05 34.93
C ARG A 19 9.54 23.46 34.68
N LEU A 20 8.68 24.28 34.09
CA LEU A 20 8.93 25.68 33.80
C LEU A 20 8.69 26.57 35.06
N ASP A 21 9.21 27.79 35.03
CA ASP A 21 9.12 28.77 36.15
C ASP A 21 7.67 29.17 36.47
N ASP A 22 6.78 29.09 35.46
CA ASP A 22 5.33 29.36 35.61
C ASP A 22 4.52 28.17 36.10
N GLY A 23 5.19 27.07 36.44
CA GLY A 23 4.56 25.85 36.99
C GLY A 23 4.01 24.90 35.93
N VAL A 24 4.11 25.19 34.64
CA VAL A 24 3.77 24.27 33.58
C VAL A 24 4.80 23.14 33.50
N VAL A 25 4.35 21.91 33.37
CA VAL A 25 5.22 20.74 33.12
C VAL A 25 5.16 20.34 31.66
N VAL A 26 6.33 20.15 31.05
CA VAL A 26 6.46 19.72 29.64
C VAL A 26 7.00 18.31 29.56
N LEU A 27 6.26 17.44 28.91
CA LEU A 27 6.62 16.06 28.57
C LEU A 27 7.04 16.03 27.09
N SER A 28 8.35 15.86 26.83
CA SER A 28 8.89 15.84 25.46
C SER A 28 9.40 14.46 25.10
N PHE A 29 8.85 13.87 24.05
CA PHE A 29 9.17 12.52 23.58
C PHE A 29 10.20 12.52 22.45
N TYR A 30 11.16 11.57 22.51
CA TYR A 30 12.14 11.30 21.47
C TYR A 30 12.55 9.83 21.50
N VAL A 31 12.11 9.04 20.50
CA VAL A 31 12.45 7.63 20.40
C VAL A 31 13.62 7.45 19.42
N GLY A 32 14.83 7.27 19.94
CA GLY A 32 16.11 7.40 19.22
C GLY A 32 16.26 6.48 18.01
N ASP A 33 15.92 5.22 18.17
CA ASP A 33 16.20 4.17 17.18
C ASP A 33 15.21 4.11 16.01
N HIS A 34 14.24 5.00 15.96
CA HIS A 34 13.19 5.05 14.93
C HIS A 34 13.24 6.35 14.13
N ARG A 35 12.89 6.28 12.84
CA ARG A 35 12.74 7.50 12.00
C ARG A 35 11.61 8.41 12.47
N GLN A 36 10.57 7.85 13.07
CA GLN A 36 9.44 8.54 13.69
C GLN A 36 9.30 8.05 15.14
N ASN A 37 8.69 8.85 16.01
CA ASN A 37 8.32 8.34 17.32
C ASN A 37 7.26 7.25 17.18
N VAL A 38 7.47 6.12 17.85
CA VAL A 38 6.52 5.03 17.99
C VAL A 38 6.32 4.74 19.48
N ILE A 39 5.13 4.26 19.85
CA ILE A 39 4.84 3.94 21.25
C ILE A 39 5.36 2.53 21.55
N THR A 40 6.53 2.49 22.19
CA THR A 40 7.17 1.28 22.69
C THR A 40 6.77 1.02 24.15
N GLU A 41 7.20 -0.12 24.72
CA GLU A 41 7.05 -0.40 26.17
C GLU A 41 7.78 0.63 27.03
N ASP A 42 8.96 1.07 26.58
CA ASP A 42 9.75 2.06 27.30
C ASP A 42 9.02 3.41 27.34
N VAL A 43 8.40 3.82 26.22
CA VAL A 43 7.56 5.04 26.17
C VAL A 43 6.41 4.94 27.19
N LEU A 44 5.68 3.82 27.24
CA LEU A 44 4.58 3.63 28.19
C LEU A 44 5.06 3.60 29.64
N ARG A 45 6.18 2.92 29.93
CA ARG A 45 6.77 2.83 31.27
C ARG A 45 7.27 4.19 31.73
N GLU A 46 7.98 4.94 30.87
CA GLU A 46 8.52 6.26 31.21
C GLU A 46 7.41 7.31 31.37
N LEU A 47 6.34 7.24 30.56
CA LEU A 47 5.15 8.09 30.74
C LEU A 47 4.49 7.80 32.09
N ALA A 48 4.31 6.52 32.46
CA ALA A 48 3.76 6.15 33.78
C ALA A 48 4.59 6.73 34.92
N ALA A 49 5.92 6.52 34.89
CA ALA A 49 6.85 7.04 35.90
C ALA A 49 6.86 8.58 35.96
N ALA A 50 6.78 9.26 34.79
CA ALA A 50 6.70 10.71 34.75
C ALA A 50 5.42 11.24 35.41
N LEU A 51 4.27 10.60 35.14
CA LEU A 51 2.99 10.96 35.76
C LEU A 51 3.02 10.69 37.27
N ASP A 52 3.64 9.58 37.73
CA ASP A 52 3.83 9.30 39.16
C ASP A 52 4.69 10.39 39.85
N ALA A 53 5.76 10.82 39.18
CA ALA A 53 6.63 11.89 39.70
C ALA A 53 5.91 13.25 39.73
N ILE A 54 5.04 13.56 38.76
CA ILE A 54 4.22 14.76 38.77
C ILE A 54 3.21 14.72 39.93
N ASP A 55 2.57 13.55 40.15
CA ASP A 55 1.59 13.35 41.22
C ASP A 55 2.24 13.47 42.62
N ALA A 56 3.49 13.04 42.78
CA ALA A 56 4.24 13.14 44.02
C ALA A 56 4.84 14.54 44.28
N GLY A 57 4.91 15.40 43.30
CA GLY A 57 5.48 16.73 43.37
C GLY A 57 4.46 17.84 43.64
N PRO A 58 4.86 19.12 43.56
CA PRO A 58 3.94 20.25 43.57
C PRO A 58 2.95 20.16 42.42
N GLU A 59 1.67 20.50 42.67
CA GLU A 59 0.64 20.54 41.64
C GLU A 59 1.07 21.45 40.46
N PRO A 60 1.06 20.96 39.22
CA PRO A 60 1.40 21.78 38.08
C PRO A 60 0.25 22.73 37.71
N ARG A 61 0.56 23.87 37.11
CA ARG A 61 -0.44 24.71 36.49
C ARG A 61 -1.13 24.02 35.30
N GLY A 62 -0.43 23.13 34.63
CA GLY A 62 -0.90 22.24 33.58
C GLY A 62 0.24 21.43 32.99
N VAL A 63 -0.10 20.46 32.15
CA VAL A 63 0.86 19.56 31.49
C VAL A 63 0.76 19.70 29.98
N VAL A 64 1.91 19.92 29.31
CA VAL A 64 2.04 19.94 27.86
C VAL A 64 2.76 18.67 27.42
N VAL A 65 2.13 17.92 26.50
CA VAL A 65 2.69 16.72 25.86
C VAL A 65 3.13 17.11 24.44
N GLN A 66 4.40 16.91 24.12
CA GLN A 66 4.94 17.24 22.80
C GLN A 66 6.00 16.26 22.34
N SER A 67 6.38 16.35 21.09
CA SER A 67 7.53 15.64 20.51
C SER A 67 8.75 16.57 20.43
N ALA A 68 9.92 16.06 20.77
CA ALA A 68 11.21 16.68 20.48
C ALA A 68 11.74 16.31 19.08
N ARG A 69 11.05 15.40 18.36
CA ARG A 69 11.38 15.01 16.98
C ARG A 69 10.55 15.83 16.00
N ALA A 70 11.24 16.60 15.15
CA ALA A 70 10.58 17.36 14.10
C ALA A 70 9.79 16.45 13.15
N GLY A 71 8.59 16.87 12.78
CA GLY A 71 7.73 16.17 11.82
C GLY A 71 7.08 14.86 12.31
N SER A 72 7.22 14.51 13.59
CA SER A 72 6.63 13.29 14.14
C SER A 72 6.17 13.54 15.58
N PHE A 73 4.86 13.49 15.81
CA PHE A 73 4.33 13.37 17.16
C PHE A 73 4.46 11.90 17.60
N PHE A 74 3.57 11.01 17.10
CA PHE A 74 3.72 9.56 17.17
C PHE A 74 3.04 8.90 15.97
N ALA A 75 3.74 7.94 15.34
CA ALA A 75 3.23 7.22 14.17
C ALA A 75 2.37 6.00 14.53
N GLY A 76 2.10 5.77 15.80
CA GLY A 76 1.32 4.64 16.31
C GLY A 76 2.10 3.78 17.30
N ALA A 77 1.54 2.61 17.64
CA ALA A 77 2.20 1.59 18.44
C ALA A 77 3.27 0.86 17.63
N ASP A 78 4.25 0.27 18.32
CA ASP A 78 5.25 -0.61 17.70
C ASP A 78 4.56 -1.85 17.10
N ILE A 79 4.66 -1.99 15.77
CA ILE A 79 3.98 -3.06 15.01
C ILE A 79 4.58 -4.43 15.29
N ALA A 80 5.86 -4.52 15.69
CA ALA A 80 6.46 -5.80 16.08
C ALA A 80 5.65 -6.47 17.20
N ARG A 81 5.05 -5.70 18.10
CA ARG A 81 4.19 -6.21 19.18
C ARG A 81 2.85 -6.73 18.67
N LEU A 82 2.31 -6.20 17.59
CA LEU A 82 1.01 -6.63 17.07
C LEU A 82 1.03 -8.09 16.58
N GLN A 83 2.19 -8.61 16.17
CA GLN A 83 2.33 -10.01 15.78
C GLN A 83 2.19 -10.98 16.96
N THR A 84 2.65 -10.59 18.14
CA THR A 84 2.58 -11.45 19.34
C THR A 84 1.16 -11.52 19.89
N LEU A 85 0.24 -10.66 19.43
CA LEU A 85 -1.16 -10.67 19.91
C LEU A 85 -1.89 -11.98 19.56
N LYS A 86 -1.59 -12.58 18.40
CA LYS A 86 -2.19 -13.86 17.99
C LYS A 86 -1.92 -15.00 18.98
N ASP A 87 -0.79 -14.93 19.71
CA ASP A 87 -0.31 -15.95 20.63
C ASP A 87 -0.74 -15.69 22.09
N ARG A 88 -1.37 -14.53 22.36
CA ARG A 88 -1.89 -14.16 23.68
C ARG A 88 -3.34 -14.57 23.82
N SER A 89 -3.76 -14.85 25.05
CA SER A 89 -5.17 -15.09 25.34
C SER A 89 -6.01 -13.81 25.16
N ARG A 90 -7.30 -13.98 24.94
CA ARG A 90 -8.25 -12.85 24.85
C ARG A 90 -8.17 -11.93 26.06
N THR A 91 -8.15 -12.50 27.25
CA THR A 91 -8.07 -11.77 28.52
C THR A 91 -6.79 -10.94 28.64
N GLU A 92 -5.64 -11.48 28.22
CA GLU A 92 -4.37 -10.72 28.21
C GLU A 92 -4.44 -9.54 27.27
N ILE A 93 -5.06 -9.70 26.08
CA ILE A 93 -5.22 -8.61 25.13
C ILE A 93 -6.16 -7.53 25.69
N GLU A 94 -7.29 -7.92 26.29
CA GLU A 94 -8.22 -6.98 26.95
C GLU A 94 -7.52 -6.22 28.09
N GLN A 95 -6.67 -6.87 28.88
CA GLN A 95 -5.87 -6.22 29.92
C GLN A 95 -4.85 -5.22 29.34
N LEU A 96 -4.18 -5.56 28.23
CA LEU A 96 -3.27 -4.63 27.54
C LEU A 96 -4.02 -3.38 27.01
N CYS A 97 -5.21 -3.57 26.47
CA CYS A 97 -6.04 -2.45 26.04
C CYS A 97 -6.46 -1.57 27.23
N ALA A 98 -6.89 -2.19 28.33
CA ALA A 98 -7.29 -1.47 29.54
C ALA A 98 -6.11 -0.71 30.17
N ALA A 99 -4.91 -1.32 30.25
CA ALA A 99 -3.71 -0.67 30.78
C ALA A 99 -3.30 0.58 29.98
N GLY A 100 -3.26 0.48 28.64
CA GLY A 100 -2.93 1.61 27.77
C GLY A 100 -3.97 2.73 27.84
N ARG A 101 -5.27 2.35 27.79
CA ARG A 101 -6.38 3.29 27.94
C ARG A 101 -6.35 4.02 29.29
N GLY A 102 -6.09 3.30 30.39
CA GLY A 102 -5.97 3.84 31.72
C GLY A 102 -4.76 4.77 31.86
N LEU A 103 -3.59 4.40 31.29
CA LEU A 103 -2.41 5.26 31.32
C LEU A 103 -2.67 6.60 30.61
N PHE A 104 -3.26 6.58 29.41
CA PHE A 104 -3.59 7.81 28.71
C PHE A 104 -4.71 8.61 29.40
N GLY A 105 -5.65 7.92 30.06
CA GLY A 105 -6.71 8.54 30.87
C GLY A 105 -6.17 9.39 32.01
N ARG A 106 -5.04 9.00 32.62
CA ARG A 106 -4.40 9.77 33.69
C ARG A 106 -4.11 11.23 33.32
N LEU A 107 -3.90 11.54 32.03
CA LEU A 107 -3.70 12.92 31.54
C LEU A 107 -4.94 13.80 31.70
N SER A 108 -6.15 13.22 31.71
CA SER A 108 -7.42 13.94 31.86
C SER A 108 -8.15 13.62 33.19
N GLU A 109 -7.53 12.91 34.13
CA GLU A 109 -8.12 12.58 35.42
C GLU A 109 -7.57 13.42 36.58
N ARG A 110 -6.60 14.28 36.30
CA ARG A 110 -5.89 15.09 37.32
C ARG A 110 -6.52 16.48 37.48
N PRO A 111 -6.29 17.17 38.62
CA PRO A 111 -6.90 18.48 38.90
C PRO A 111 -6.34 19.63 38.03
N TRP A 112 -5.43 19.34 37.12
CA TRP A 112 -4.82 20.28 36.18
C TRP A 112 -5.20 19.98 34.71
N PRO A 113 -5.19 20.97 33.82
CA PRO A 113 -5.43 20.78 32.39
C PRO A 113 -4.22 20.14 31.69
N SER A 114 -4.46 19.30 30.69
CA SER A 114 -3.45 18.70 29.83
C SER A 114 -3.67 19.08 28.37
N LEU A 115 -2.56 19.27 27.64
CA LEU A 115 -2.59 19.72 26.24
C LEU A 115 -1.53 18.99 25.41
N ALA A 116 -1.93 18.43 24.25
CA ALA A 116 -1.00 17.88 23.27
C ALA A 116 -0.68 18.91 22.19
N VAL A 117 0.63 19.15 21.96
CA VAL A 117 1.15 19.94 20.83
C VAL A 117 1.58 18.99 19.75
N ILE A 118 0.92 19.06 18.59
CA ILE A 118 1.07 18.10 17.50
C ILE A 118 1.70 18.82 16.30
N ASP A 119 2.98 18.54 16.09
CA ASP A 119 3.77 19.00 14.95
C ASP A 119 4.32 17.77 14.23
N GLY A 120 3.54 17.26 13.27
CA GLY A 120 3.89 16.07 12.52
C GLY A 120 2.86 14.94 12.62
N THR A 121 3.33 13.73 12.29
CA THR A 121 2.51 12.50 12.23
C THR A 121 1.91 12.14 13.58
N CYS A 122 0.58 12.05 13.68
CA CYS A 122 -0.19 11.69 14.86
C CYS A 122 -1.20 10.60 14.51
N LEU A 123 -0.77 9.32 14.56
CA LEU A 123 -1.55 8.20 14.05
C LEU A 123 -1.75 7.12 15.12
N GLY A 124 -2.88 6.39 15.02
CA GLY A 124 -3.17 5.24 15.87
C GLY A 124 -3.03 5.55 17.35
N GLY A 125 -2.26 4.75 18.07
CA GLY A 125 -1.97 4.98 19.49
C GLY A 125 -1.43 6.39 19.80
N GLY A 126 -0.76 7.06 18.84
CA GLY A 126 -0.33 8.46 18.99
C GLY A 126 -1.53 9.43 19.03
N LEU A 127 -2.54 9.19 18.22
CA LEU A 127 -3.79 9.95 18.30
C LEU A 127 -4.57 9.59 19.58
N GLU A 128 -4.52 8.33 20.02
CA GLU A 128 -5.15 7.90 21.27
C GLU A 128 -4.52 8.57 22.50
N LEU A 129 -3.18 8.75 22.50
CA LEU A 129 -2.47 9.53 23.51
C LEU A 129 -2.90 11.01 23.48
N ALA A 130 -2.96 11.63 22.30
CA ALA A 130 -3.40 13.00 22.13
C ALA A 130 -4.86 13.20 22.56
N LEU A 131 -5.75 12.22 22.30
CA LEU A 131 -7.14 12.19 22.76
C LEU A 131 -7.25 11.98 24.28
N GLY A 132 -6.23 11.43 24.92
CA GLY A 132 -6.09 11.36 26.38
C GLY A 132 -5.89 12.72 27.04
N CYS A 133 -5.39 13.73 26.33
CA CYS A 133 -5.30 15.10 26.82
C CYS A 133 -6.64 15.85 26.69
N ASP A 134 -6.85 16.88 27.54
CA ASP A 134 -8.03 17.73 27.48
C ASP A 134 -8.09 18.54 26.19
N LEU A 135 -6.92 19.05 25.77
CA LEU A 135 -6.74 19.99 24.67
C LEU A 135 -5.71 19.48 23.65
N ARG A 136 -5.81 19.94 22.42
CA ARG A 136 -4.89 19.62 21.32
C ARG A 136 -4.67 20.84 20.45
N ILE A 137 -3.40 21.10 20.09
CA ILE A 137 -3.00 22.09 19.08
C ILE A 137 -2.30 21.37 17.95
N ALA A 138 -2.67 21.69 16.72
CA ALA A 138 -2.00 21.23 15.49
C ALA A 138 -1.17 22.34 14.87
N THR A 139 -0.18 21.99 14.05
CA THR A 139 0.51 22.94 13.17
C THR A 139 -0.05 22.90 11.75
N PHE A 140 0.18 23.97 10.96
CA PHE A 140 -0.18 24.03 9.53
C PHE A 140 0.76 23.23 8.63
N GLU A 141 1.80 22.60 9.20
CA GLU A 141 2.81 21.91 8.42
C GLU A 141 2.22 20.73 7.61
N PRO A 142 2.61 20.54 6.34
CA PRO A 142 2.04 19.49 5.48
C PRO A 142 2.23 18.07 6.02
N HIS A 143 3.21 17.85 6.88
CA HIS A 143 3.48 16.57 7.53
C HIS A 143 2.66 16.35 8.81
N THR A 144 1.91 17.37 9.26
CA THR A 144 1.00 17.25 10.40
C THR A 144 -0.30 16.61 9.95
N VAL A 145 -0.45 15.32 10.31
CA VAL A 145 -1.57 14.49 9.90
C VAL A 145 -2.09 13.66 11.06
N PHE A 146 -3.40 13.42 11.05
CA PHE A 146 -4.15 12.67 12.08
C PHE A 146 -4.88 11.50 11.47
N GLY A 147 -4.97 10.37 12.18
CA GLY A 147 -5.77 9.23 11.73
C GLY A 147 -5.71 8.05 12.67
N LEU A 148 -6.63 7.11 12.46
CA LEU A 148 -6.68 5.81 13.16
C LEU A 148 -6.57 4.69 12.10
N PRO A 149 -5.34 4.35 11.66
CA PRO A 149 -5.12 3.42 10.56
C PRO A 149 -5.20 1.94 10.95
N GLU A 150 -5.56 1.59 12.18
CA GLU A 150 -5.62 0.23 12.71
C GLU A 150 -6.49 -0.70 11.84
N VAL A 151 -7.55 -0.16 11.23
CA VAL A 151 -8.43 -0.89 10.30
C VAL A 151 -7.68 -1.46 9.11
N LYS A 152 -6.60 -0.81 8.65
CA LYS A 152 -5.73 -1.29 7.56
C LYS A 152 -4.92 -2.53 7.97
N LEU A 153 -4.77 -2.75 9.28
CA LEU A 153 -4.18 -3.94 9.88
C LEU A 153 -5.21 -4.99 10.31
N GLY A 154 -6.50 -4.76 9.98
CA GLY A 154 -7.60 -5.63 10.39
C GLY A 154 -7.97 -5.50 11.86
N LEU A 155 -7.55 -4.43 12.52
CA LEU A 155 -7.77 -4.12 13.93
C LEU A 155 -8.66 -2.88 14.09
N LEU A 156 -8.96 -2.52 15.31
CA LEU A 156 -9.54 -1.23 15.71
C LEU A 156 -8.63 -0.55 16.75
N PRO A 157 -8.78 0.76 17.02
CA PRO A 157 -8.07 1.43 18.11
C PRO A 157 -8.36 0.74 19.45
N GLY A 158 -7.32 0.46 20.26
CA GLY A 158 -7.47 -0.33 21.48
C GLY A 158 -7.19 0.43 22.79
N TRP A 159 -6.74 1.69 22.72
CA TRP A 159 -6.38 2.48 23.90
C TRP A 159 -7.33 3.67 24.13
N GLY A 160 -8.59 3.52 23.71
CA GLY A 160 -9.66 4.50 23.90
C GLY A 160 -9.96 5.35 22.66
N GLY A 161 -9.40 4.99 21.50
CA GLY A 161 -9.57 5.77 20.28
C GLY A 161 -11.03 5.85 19.81
N THR A 162 -11.74 4.73 19.75
CA THR A 162 -13.17 4.73 19.38
C THR A 162 -14.04 5.41 20.43
N VAL A 163 -13.67 5.30 21.69
CA VAL A 163 -14.39 5.87 22.82
C VAL A 163 -14.25 7.39 22.85
N ARG A 164 -13.01 7.91 22.88
CA ARG A 164 -12.74 9.34 23.02
C ARG A 164 -13.09 10.12 21.76
N LEU A 165 -12.83 9.53 20.58
CA LEU A 165 -13.15 10.19 19.30
C LEU A 165 -14.66 10.38 19.12
N ALA A 166 -15.44 9.34 19.43
CA ALA A 166 -16.91 9.43 19.33
C ALA A 166 -17.50 10.47 20.30
N ARG A 167 -16.92 10.63 21.50
CA ARG A 167 -17.35 11.62 22.49
C ARG A 167 -16.91 13.04 22.15
N LEU A 168 -15.83 13.17 21.38
CA LEU A 168 -15.33 14.47 20.95
C LEU A 168 -16.04 15.00 19.70
N LEU A 169 -16.23 14.16 18.69
CA LEU A 169 -16.72 14.55 17.36
C LEU A 169 -18.15 14.08 17.05
N GLY A 170 -18.70 13.21 17.89
CA GLY A 170 -19.91 12.44 17.59
C GLY A 170 -19.59 11.12 16.86
N PRO A 171 -20.53 10.14 16.91
CA PRO A 171 -20.31 8.81 16.34
C PRO A 171 -20.09 8.79 14.82
N GLY A 172 -20.77 9.65 14.05
CA GLY A 172 -20.63 9.69 12.59
C GLY A 172 -19.20 9.96 12.11
N PRO A 173 -18.60 11.11 12.45
CA PRO A 173 -17.19 11.40 12.12
C PRO A 173 -16.19 10.39 12.71
N ALA A 174 -16.49 9.85 13.90
CA ALA A 174 -15.65 8.81 14.51
C ALA A 174 -15.63 7.52 13.68
N VAL A 175 -16.79 7.06 13.20
CA VAL A 175 -16.89 5.92 12.27
C VAL A 175 -16.13 6.21 10.97
N GLU A 176 -16.31 7.40 10.40
CA GLU A 176 -15.63 7.76 9.15
C GLU A 176 -14.11 7.72 9.29
N LEU A 177 -13.54 8.30 10.35
CA LEU A 177 -12.10 8.30 10.58
C LEU A 177 -11.55 6.91 10.92
N ALA A 178 -12.21 6.17 11.81
CA ALA A 178 -11.71 4.89 12.29
C ALA A 178 -11.95 3.74 11.29
N ALA A 179 -13.12 3.67 10.63
CA ALA A 179 -13.44 2.59 9.71
C ALA A 179 -12.84 2.77 8.30
N ALA A 180 -12.47 4.00 7.90
CA ALA A 180 -11.73 4.23 6.66
C ALA A 180 -10.21 4.17 6.86
N GLY A 181 -9.71 4.50 8.05
CA GLY A 181 -8.28 4.57 8.36
C GLY A 181 -7.51 5.60 7.53
N GLU A 182 -8.21 6.61 6.98
CA GLU A 182 -7.60 7.69 6.21
C GLU A 182 -7.07 8.77 7.15
N THR A 183 -6.15 9.59 6.62
CA THR A 183 -5.57 10.70 7.37
C THR A 183 -6.19 12.02 6.98
N ILE A 184 -6.26 12.95 7.94
CA ILE A 184 -6.65 14.34 7.73
C ILE A 184 -5.51 15.27 8.16
N ASP A 185 -5.43 16.46 7.54
CA ASP A 185 -4.45 17.49 7.88
C ASP A 185 -4.86 18.33 9.09
N GLY A 186 -3.95 19.17 9.59
CA GLY A 186 -4.18 20.06 10.74
C GLY A 186 -5.37 20.99 10.54
N PRO A 187 -5.49 21.73 9.42
CA PRO A 187 -6.65 22.59 9.13
C PRO A 187 -7.99 21.83 9.13
N THR A 188 -8.04 20.65 8.56
CA THR A 188 -9.24 19.80 8.58
C THR A 188 -9.55 19.32 10.01
N ALA A 189 -8.54 18.92 10.77
CA ALA A 189 -8.69 18.53 12.17
C ALA A 189 -9.29 19.66 13.02
N ALA A 190 -8.84 20.90 12.81
CA ALA A 190 -9.40 22.09 13.49
C ALA A 190 -10.87 22.35 13.05
N ARG A 191 -11.16 22.25 11.76
CA ARG A 191 -12.51 22.48 11.23
C ARG A 191 -13.55 21.51 11.79
N ILE A 192 -13.18 20.24 12.00
CA ILE A 192 -14.10 19.24 12.55
C ILE A 192 -14.09 19.18 14.07
N GLY A 193 -13.25 19.97 14.76
CA GLY A 193 -13.14 20.00 16.22
C GLY A 193 -12.28 18.90 16.84
N LEU A 194 -11.47 18.20 16.06
CA LEU A 194 -10.51 17.23 16.58
C LEU A 194 -9.40 17.90 17.38
N VAL A 195 -8.98 19.09 16.96
CA VAL A 195 -8.02 19.94 17.67
C VAL A 195 -8.64 21.30 17.99
N ASP A 196 -8.24 21.92 19.10
CA ASP A 196 -8.76 23.18 19.59
C ASP A 196 -8.23 24.38 18.79
N ALA A 197 -7.03 24.25 18.19
CA ALA A 197 -6.45 25.24 17.30
C ALA A 197 -5.49 24.60 16.30
N CYS A 198 -5.34 25.26 15.12
CA CYS A 198 -4.25 25.01 14.18
C CYS A 198 -3.47 26.31 13.99
N VAL A 199 -2.15 26.26 14.17
CA VAL A 199 -1.28 27.45 14.22
C VAL A 199 0.05 27.19 13.48
N PRO A 200 0.81 28.25 13.11
CA PRO A 200 2.18 28.07 12.61
C PRO A 200 3.05 27.34 13.64
N ALA A 201 3.97 26.47 13.21
CA ALA A 201 4.84 25.69 14.10
C ALA A 201 5.61 26.59 15.10
N THR A 202 6.06 27.75 14.65
CA THR A 202 6.75 28.74 15.50
C THR A 202 5.91 29.33 16.65
N GLN A 203 4.60 29.21 16.57
CA GLN A 203 3.64 29.70 17.57
C GLN A 203 3.02 28.59 18.42
N ALA A 204 3.25 27.32 18.09
CA ALA A 204 2.53 26.20 18.69
C ALA A 204 2.71 26.13 20.21
N PHE A 205 3.95 26.19 20.70
CA PHE A 205 4.23 26.13 22.13
C PHE A 205 3.71 27.37 22.91
N ALA A 206 3.87 28.56 22.35
CA ALA A 206 3.36 29.78 22.98
C ALA A 206 1.82 29.79 23.05
N SER A 207 1.14 29.21 22.02
CA SER A 207 -0.30 29.04 22.02
C SER A 207 -0.75 28.00 23.03
N ALA A 208 0.00 26.89 23.17
CA ALA A 208 -0.26 25.87 24.19
C ALA A 208 -0.22 26.45 25.61
N ARG A 209 0.81 27.27 25.91
CA ARG A 209 0.89 27.92 27.21
C ARG A 209 -0.29 28.84 27.50
N ARG A 210 -0.69 29.68 26.53
CA ARG A 210 -1.88 30.54 26.69
C ARG A 210 -3.16 29.74 26.95
N LEU A 211 -3.37 28.60 26.27
CA LEU A 211 -4.51 27.74 26.51
C LEU A 211 -4.44 27.08 27.89
N ILE A 212 -3.28 26.57 28.31
CA ILE A 212 -3.10 26.03 29.67
C ILE A 212 -3.43 27.08 30.71
N ASP A 213 -2.92 28.30 30.58
CA ASP A 213 -3.22 29.40 31.52
C ASP A 213 -4.72 29.69 31.61
N HIS A 214 -5.35 29.86 30.44
CA HIS A 214 -6.80 30.10 30.38
C HIS A 214 -7.61 29.00 31.07
N HIS A 215 -7.32 27.73 30.72
CA HIS A 215 -8.06 26.60 31.26
C HIS A 215 -7.73 26.31 32.74
N ALA A 216 -6.52 26.60 33.20
CA ALA A 216 -6.16 26.53 34.61
C ALA A 216 -6.98 27.54 35.45
N ASP A 217 -7.19 28.73 34.92
CA ASP A 217 -7.92 29.81 35.60
C ASP A 217 -9.46 29.58 35.57
N THR A 218 -10.01 29.19 34.38
CA THR A 218 -11.46 29.02 34.19
C THR A 218 -11.99 27.66 34.66
N ARG A 219 -11.13 26.63 34.68
CA ARG A 219 -11.50 25.23 34.98
C ARG A 219 -12.59 24.62 34.07
N ASP A 220 -12.82 25.20 32.91
CA ASP A 220 -13.90 24.73 31.98
C ASP A 220 -13.57 23.37 31.34
N TYR A 221 -12.28 22.94 31.32
CA TYR A 221 -11.90 21.58 30.96
C TYR A 221 -12.60 20.52 31.81
N LEU A 222 -12.97 20.80 33.07
CA LEU A 222 -13.73 19.88 33.94
C LEU A 222 -15.16 19.63 33.43
N ALA A 223 -15.77 20.63 32.83
CA ALA A 223 -17.09 20.48 32.21
C ALA A 223 -16.99 19.60 30.92
N ARG A 224 -15.91 19.77 30.15
CA ARG A 224 -15.61 18.90 28.99
C ARG A 224 -15.41 17.45 29.42
N ARG A 225 -14.63 17.17 30.44
CA ARG A 225 -14.39 15.84 31.00
C ARG A 225 -15.69 15.15 31.42
N ARG A 226 -16.56 15.89 32.16
CA ARG A 226 -17.85 15.35 32.58
C ARG A 226 -18.73 14.94 31.41
N ARG A 227 -18.77 15.75 30.34
CA ARG A 227 -19.50 15.38 29.12
C ARG A 227 -18.90 14.15 28.44
N GLN A 228 -17.59 14.04 28.39
CA GLN A 228 -16.90 12.92 27.77
C GLN A 228 -16.95 11.62 28.59
N ALA A 229 -17.21 11.68 29.89
CA ALA A 229 -17.39 10.51 30.72
C ALA A 229 -18.75 9.81 30.56
N GLY A 230 -19.78 10.57 30.16
CA GLY A 230 -21.15 10.09 30.00
C GLY A 230 -21.39 9.27 28.72
N PHE A 231 -22.63 8.85 28.53
CA PHE A 231 -23.13 8.31 27.26
C PHE A 231 -23.33 9.43 26.24
N ILE A 232 -23.42 9.06 24.97
CA ILE A 232 -23.74 10.00 23.88
C ILE A 232 -25.23 9.83 23.58
N GLU A 233 -25.97 10.91 23.72
CA GLU A 233 -27.40 10.95 23.39
C GLU A 233 -27.55 10.94 21.87
N LEU A 234 -28.12 9.87 21.32
CA LEU A 234 -28.41 9.72 19.90
C LEU A 234 -29.89 9.47 19.71
N ASP A 235 -30.53 10.27 18.87
CA ASP A 235 -31.87 9.97 18.43
C ASP A 235 -31.94 8.60 17.74
N PRO A 236 -32.99 7.78 18.01
CA PRO A 236 -33.11 6.46 17.39
C PRO A 236 -33.11 6.47 15.85
N GLN A 237 -33.67 7.53 15.23
CA GLN A 237 -33.65 7.66 13.76
C GLN A 237 -32.26 8.02 13.24
N GLU A 238 -31.54 8.92 13.92
CA GLU A 238 -30.16 9.27 13.62
C GLU A 238 -29.26 8.04 13.73
N ARG A 239 -29.41 7.26 14.82
CA ARG A 239 -28.68 6.00 15.00
C ARG A 239 -28.94 5.02 13.87
N ALA A 240 -30.20 4.77 13.52
CA ALA A 240 -30.59 3.86 12.45
C ALA A 240 -30.07 4.32 11.08
N PHE A 241 -30.12 5.62 10.81
CA PHE A 241 -29.59 6.21 9.58
C PHE A 241 -28.06 6.02 9.48
N LEU A 242 -27.33 6.34 10.55
CA LEU A 242 -25.88 6.18 10.62
C LEU A 242 -25.48 4.70 10.41
N GLU A 243 -26.14 3.77 11.09
CA GLU A 243 -25.89 2.34 10.98
C GLU A 243 -26.13 1.84 9.55
N ALA A 244 -27.28 2.16 8.95
CA ALA A 244 -27.63 1.71 7.61
C ALA A 244 -26.69 2.28 6.54
N THR A 245 -26.40 3.59 6.58
CA THR A 245 -25.56 4.25 5.59
C THR A 245 -24.09 3.81 5.70
N SER A 246 -23.56 3.72 6.92
CA SER A 246 -22.20 3.26 7.15
C SER A 246 -22.03 1.79 6.74
N THR A 247 -22.99 0.91 7.06
CA THR A 247 -22.98 -0.49 6.65
C THR A 247 -22.95 -0.61 5.12
N ALA A 248 -23.79 0.15 4.41
CA ALA A 248 -23.83 0.14 2.94
C ALA A 248 -22.48 0.59 2.34
N VAL A 249 -21.86 1.64 2.87
CA VAL A 249 -20.55 2.12 2.42
C VAL A 249 -19.45 1.10 2.73
N ILE A 250 -19.45 0.52 3.92
CA ILE A 250 -18.47 -0.51 4.34
C ILE A 250 -18.58 -1.72 3.42
N LEU A 251 -19.77 -2.28 3.22
CA LEU A 251 -19.98 -3.43 2.33
C LEU A 251 -19.59 -3.12 0.89
N GLY A 252 -19.94 -1.94 0.39
CA GLY A 252 -19.57 -1.51 -0.96
C GLY A 252 -18.06 -1.37 -1.18
N ARG A 253 -17.29 -1.08 -0.12
CA ARG A 253 -15.82 -0.94 -0.21
C ARG A 253 -15.08 -2.25 0.08
N THR A 254 -15.60 -3.09 0.95
CA THR A 254 -14.89 -4.27 1.48
C THR A 254 -15.37 -5.59 0.88
N GLY A 255 -16.51 -5.59 0.18
CA GLY A 255 -17.15 -6.82 -0.29
C GLY A 255 -17.51 -7.81 0.83
N GLY A 256 -17.50 -7.34 2.10
CA GLY A 256 -17.75 -8.19 3.27
C GLY A 256 -16.54 -9.02 3.76
N HIS A 257 -15.36 -8.85 3.14
CA HIS A 257 -14.17 -9.65 3.46
C HIS A 257 -13.37 -9.17 4.67
N TYR A 258 -13.59 -7.93 5.13
CA TYR A 258 -12.82 -7.32 6.20
C TYR A 258 -13.70 -7.16 7.45
N PRO A 259 -13.42 -7.89 8.55
CA PRO A 259 -14.24 -7.83 9.76
C PRO A 259 -14.07 -6.54 10.56
N ALA A 260 -12.93 -5.84 10.46
CA ALA A 260 -12.63 -4.68 11.27
C ALA A 260 -13.59 -3.48 11.02
N PRO A 261 -13.90 -3.03 9.78
CA PRO A 261 -14.77 -1.89 9.57
C PRO A 261 -16.18 -2.05 10.17
N PRO A 262 -16.93 -3.16 9.97
CA PRO A 262 -18.22 -3.33 10.62
C PRO A 262 -18.10 -3.47 12.14
N THR A 263 -17.04 -4.09 12.66
CA THR A 263 -16.79 -4.17 14.11
C THR A 263 -16.54 -2.79 14.70
N ILE A 264 -15.80 -1.89 14.03
CA ILE A 264 -15.61 -0.49 14.46
C ILE A 264 -16.95 0.24 14.54
N LEU A 265 -17.80 0.12 13.52
CA LEU A 265 -19.16 0.72 13.54
C LEU A 265 -19.96 0.22 14.73
N ALA A 266 -20.03 -1.09 14.93
CA ALA A 266 -20.76 -1.71 16.04
C ALA A 266 -20.19 -1.27 17.41
N THR A 267 -18.88 -1.22 17.57
CA THR A 267 -18.19 -0.79 18.80
C THR A 267 -18.49 0.66 19.13
N ILE A 268 -18.44 1.57 18.16
CA ILE A 268 -18.74 2.99 18.36
C ILE A 268 -20.22 3.19 18.74
N LEU A 269 -21.16 2.52 18.06
CA LEU A 269 -22.58 2.62 18.34
C LEU A 269 -22.97 2.01 19.71
N ALA A 270 -22.36 0.89 20.07
CA ALA A 270 -22.56 0.29 21.40
C ALA A 270 -21.94 1.15 22.50
N GLY A 271 -20.71 1.63 22.29
CA GLY A 271 -20.00 2.51 23.21
C GLY A 271 -20.65 3.87 23.41
N ALA A 272 -21.39 4.38 22.41
CA ALA A 272 -22.16 5.62 22.53
C ALA A 272 -23.29 5.52 23.57
N ALA A 273 -23.90 4.34 23.71
CA ALA A 273 -25.06 4.10 24.56
C ALA A 273 -24.73 3.93 26.05
N VAL A 274 -23.44 3.86 26.41
CA VAL A 274 -22.97 3.58 27.77
C VAL A 274 -21.94 4.61 28.24
N ALA A 275 -21.56 4.60 29.51
CA ALA A 275 -20.49 5.45 30.04
C ALA A 275 -19.13 5.11 29.40
N ALA A 276 -18.18 6.05 29.45
CA ALA A 276 -16.87 5.91 28.79
C ALA A 276 -16.07 4.70 29.28
N GLU A 277 -16.16 4.35 30.56
CA GLU A 277 -15.48 3.20 31.13
C GLU A 277 -15.99 1.88 30.52
N GLU A 278 -17.31 1.70 30.49
CA GLU A 278 -17.94 0.51 29.88
C GLU A 278 -17.70 0.45 28.38
N ALA A 279 -17.75 1.59 27.69
CA ALA A 279 -17.39 1.69 26.28
C ALA A 279 -15.94 1.24 26.02
N GLY A 280 -15.02 1.51 26.95
CA GLY A 280 -13.65 1.03 26.89
C GLY A 280 -13.52 -0.49 27.05
N HIS A 281 -14.38 -1.15 27.83
CA HIS A 281 -14.45 -2.61 27.89
C HIS A 281 -14.99 -3.21 26.60
N ILE A 282 -16.02 -2.59 25.99
CA ILE A 282 -16.54 -2.99 24.68
C ILE A 282 -15.45 -2.88 23.60
N GLU A 283 -14.68 -1.78 23.59
CA GLU A 283 -13.55 -1.57 22.67
C GLU A 283 -12.48 -2.66 22.83
N GLY A 284 -12.04 -2.93 24.07
CA GLY A 284 -11.03 -3.96 24.37
C GLY A 284 -11.45 -5.36 23.94
N ALA A 285 -12.71 -5.73 24.20
CA ALA A 285 -13.26 -7.02 23.79
C ALA A 285 -13.36 -7.18 22.27
N ALA A 286 -13.74 -6.10 21.56
CA ALA A 286 -13.77 -6.06 20.11
C ALA A 286 -12.36 -6.12 19.50
N PHE A 287 -11.39 -5.40 20.09
CA PHE A 287 -9.98 -5.49 19.70
C PHE A 287 -9.44 -6.90 19.82
N ALA A 288 -9.66 -7.57 20.99
CA ALA A 288 -9.21 -8.93 21.23
C ALA A 288 -9.81 -9.92 20.21
N THR A 289 -11.08 -9.74 19.84
CA THR A 289 -11.74 -10.55 18.80
C THR A 289 -11.08 -10.38 17.43
N LEU A 290 -10.79 -9.14 17.02
CA LEU A 290 -10.13 -8.86 15.76
C LEU A 290 -8.69 -9.34 15.72
N ALA A 291 -7.95 -9.21 16.84
CA ALA A 291 -6.55 -9.64 16.94
C ALA A 291 -6.37 -11.15 16.68
N HIS A 292 -7.37 -11.98 16.98
CA HIS A 292 -7.36 -13.41 16.67
C HIS A 292 -7.92 -13.73 15.27
N SER A 293 -8.35 -12.73 14.48
CA SER A 293 -8.87 -12.99 13.16
C SER A 293 -7.75 -13.36 12.17
N PRO A 294 -7.95 -14.36 11.30
CA PRO A 294 -7.00 -14.66 10.23
C PRO A 294 -6.71 -13.45 9.35
N VAL A 295 -7.71 -12.57 9.16
CA VAL A 295 -7.57 -11.35 8.36
C VAL A 295 -6.57 -10.39 8.99
N ALA A 296 -6.64 -10.15 10.31
CA ALA A 296 -5.67 -9.30 11.00
C ALA A 296 -4.25 -9.87 10.90
N THR A 297 -4.09 -11.18 11.13
CA THR A 297 -2.79 -11.86 10.97
C THR A 297 -2.19 -11.60 9.59
N GLN A 298 -2.98 -11.76 8.52
CA GLN A 298 -2.48 -11.56 7.16
C GLN A 298 -2.22 -10.09 6.84
N LEU A 299 -3.05 -9.17 7.30
CA LEU A 299 -2.84 -7.74 7.04
C LEU A 299 -1.62 -7.18 7.79
N VAL A 300 -1.38 -7.60 9.04
CA VAL A 300 -0.16 -7.27 9.79
C VAL A 300 1.08 -7.85 9.07
N ARG A 301 0.99 -9.09 8.57
CA ARG A 301 2.05 -9.69 7.76
C ARG A 301 2.33 -8.85 6.50
N VAL A 302 1.31 -8.51 5.71
CA VAL A 302 1.45 -7.70 4.48
C VAL A 302 2.07 -6.34 4.79
N PHE A 303 1.66 -5.70 5.87
CA PHE A 303 2.28 -4.44 6.32
C PHE A 303 3.80 -4.61 6.55
N ARG A 304 4.21 -5.67 7.26
CA ARG A 304 5.64 -5.96 7.50
C ARG A 304 6.42 -6.27 6.23
N LEU A 305 5.81 -6.98 5.27
CA LEU A 305 6.42 -7.18 3.95
C LEU A 305 6.69 -5.83 3.27
N GLY A 306 5.76 -4.88 3.37
CA GLY A 306 5.96 -3.52 2.88
C GLY A 306 7.10 -2.78 3.60
N GLU A 307 7.20 -2.90 4.93
CA GLU A 307 8.32 -2.33 5.70
C GLU A 307 9.67 -2.98 5.31
N ARG A 308 9.72 -4.32 5.23
CA ARG A 308 10.91 -5.03 4.76
C ARG A 308 11.33 -4.51 3.38
N ASN A 309 10.41 -4.42 2.42
CA ASN A 309 10.70 -3.93 1.09
C ASN A 309 11.25 -2.49 1.08
N ARG A 310 10.80 -1.63 2.00
CA ARG A 310 11.34 -0.26 2.14
C ARG A 310 12.83 -0.24 2.53
N HIS A 311 13.29 -1.26 3.25
CA HIS A 311 14.69 -1.36 3.70
C HIS A 311 15.56 -2.24 2.81
N ASP A 312 14.98 -3.06 1.92
CA ASP A 312 15.69 -3.97 1.04
C ASP A 312 16.44 -3.19 -0.08
N SER A 313 17.75 -3.32 -0.16
CA SER A 313 18.57 -2.71 -1.21
C SER A 313 18.43 -3.37 -2.58
N GLY A 314 17.81 -4.55 -2.64
CA GLY A 314 17.63 -5.35 -3.84
C GLY A 314 18.79 -6.31 -4.16
N ILE A 315 19.83 -6.34 -3.35
CA ILE A 315 20.96 -7.27 -3.46
C ILE A 315 21.08 -8.13 -2.20
N ASP A 316 21.75 -9.30 -2.34
CA ASP A 316 21.98 -10.19 -1.20
C ASP A 316 23.08 -9.64 -0.30
N ALA A 317 22.86 -9.66 1.02
CA ALA A 317 23.82 -9.16 2.00
C ALA A 317 25.19 -9.87 1.96
N HIS A 318 25.30 -11.04 1.32
CA HIS A 318 26.53 -11.81 1.14
C HIS A 318 27.38 -11.32 -0.03
N SER A 319 26.87 -10.46 -0.92
CA SER A 319 27.59 -9.88 -2.05
C SER A 319 28.24 -8.52 -1.75
N ILE A 320 28.08 -8.04 -0.52
CA ILE A 320 28.67 -6.76 -0.11
C ILE A 320 30.11 -7.01 0.32
N ASP A 321 31.07 -6.57 -0.49
CA ASP A 321 32.44 -6.35 -0.05
C ASP A 321 32.41 -5.38 1.14
N THR A 322 32.81 -5.84 2.32
CA THR A 322 32.64 -5.19 3.63
C THR A 322 33.41 -3.87 3.80
N HIS A 323 33.84 -3.22 2.73
CA HIS A 323 34.64 -2.02 2.75
C HIS A 323 33.95 -0.73 2.31
N SER A 324 32.69 -0.78 1.94
CA SER A 324 31.94 0.44 1.63
C SER A 324 30.44 0.22 1.80
N ILE A 325 29.94 0.43 2.96
CA ILE A 325 28.58 0.99 3.18
C ILE A 325 28.26 0.85 4.68
N ASP A 326 28.27 1.95 5.40
CA ASP A 326 27.52 2.07 6.64
C ASP A 326 26.06 1.74 6.34
N ALA A 327 25.44 0.87 7.13
CA ALA A 327 24.12 0.29 6.93
C ALA A 327 22.95 1.30 7.08
N GLN A 328 23.15 2.53 6.65
CA GLN A 328 22.14 3.58 6.57
C GLN A 328 22.00 3.98 5.12
N GLY A 329 20.90 3.60 4.48
CA GLY A 329 20.59 3.76 3.06
C GLY A 329 20.49 5.21 2.52
N ASP A 330 21.40 6.09 2.91
CA ASP A 330 21.51 7.46 2.42
C ASP A 330 22.67 7.68 1.44
N ASP A 331 23.56 6.71 1.22
CA ASP A 331 24.77 6.83 0.39
C ASP A 331 24.66 6.23 -1.02
N ALA A 332 23.52 5.64 -1.42
CA ALA A 332 23.34 5.27 -2.82
C ALA A 332 23.37 6.53 -3.71
N PRO A 333 24.10 6.52 -4.86
CA PRO A 333 24.14 7.66 -5.75
C PRO A 333 22.74 8.16 -6.10
N ARG A 334 22.42 9.39 -5.72
CA ARG A 334 21.08 9.95 -5.95
C ARG A 334 20.98 10.38 -7.40
N LEU A 335 20.12 9.68 -8.16
CA LEU A 335 19.75 10.12 -9.50
C LEU A 335 18.85 11.36 -9.39
N GLU A 336 19.22 12.44 -10.09
CA GLU A 336 18.52 13.73 -10.00
C GLU A 336 17.92 14.18 -11.36
N ARG A 337 18.41 13.61 -12.46
CA ARG A 337 18.08 14.01 -13.83
C ARG A 337 17.55 12.81 -14.64
N PRO A 338 16.38 12.28 -14.28
CA PRO A 338 15.77 11.19 -15.04
C PRO A 338 15.29 11.69 -16.40
N ALA A 339 15.44 10.82 -17.40
CA ALA A 339 14.89 11.02 -18.73
C ALA A 339 14.06 9.80 -19.15
N VAL A 340 13.05 10.04 -19.98
CA VAL A 340 12.18 9.00 -20.53
C VAL A 340 12.20 9.12 -22.06
N VAL A 341 12.38 7.99 -22.75
CA VAL A 341 12.35 7.90 -24.21
C VAL A 341 11.10 7.15 -24.64
N GLY A 342 10.25 7.82 -25.41
CA GLY A 342 8.92 7.39 -25.80
C GLY A 342 7.83 8.13 -25.01
N ALA A 343 6.99 8.91 -25.69
CA ALA A 343 5.89 9.71 -25.11
C ALA A 343 4.52 9.01 -25.24
N GLY A 344 4.51 7.69 -25.40
CA GLY A 344 3.31 6.87 -25.36
C GLY A 344 2.68 6.81 -23.96
N ILE A 345 1.61 6.01 -23.80
CA ILE A 345 0.84 5.91 -22.54
C ILE A 345 1.75 5.62 -21.33
N MET A 346 2.66 4.65 -21.46
CA MET A 346 3.55 4.27 -20.36
C MET A 346 4.62 5.34 -20.11
N GLY A 347 5.30 5.83 -21.14
CA GLY A 347 6.33 6.88 -20.98
C GLY A 347 5.77 8.17 -20.42
N ALA A 348 4.59 8.60 -20.85
CA ALA A 348 3.88 9.74 -20.26
C ALA A 348 3.57 9.51 -18.76
N GLY A 349 3.07 8.33 -18.42
CA GLY A 349 2.79 7.96 -17.01
C GLY A 349 4.05 7.91 -16.13
N ILE A 350 5.17 7.40 -16.69
CA ILE A 350 6.47 7.35 -16.01
C ILE A 350 6.98 8.78 -15.79
N ALA A 351 6.94 9.65 -16.81
CA ALA A 351 7.33 11.05 -16.69
C ALA A 351 6.47 11.78 -15.65
N ALA A 352 5.16 11.57 -15.63
CA ALA A 352 4.26 12.12 -14.62
C ALA A 352 4.60 11.66 -13.19
N SER A 353 4.98 10.39 -13.02
CA SER A 353 5.41 9.85 -11.72
C SER A 353 6.67 10.54 -11.20
N HIS A 354 7.63 10.80 -12.06
CA HIS A 354 8.85 11.53 -11.71
C HIS A 354 8.57 12.99 -11.34
N LEU A 355 7.77 13.70 -12.14
CA LEU A 355 7.35 15.08 -11.82
C LEU A 355 6.65 15.14 -10.47
N ARG A 356 5.74 14.19 -10.20
CA ARG A 356 5.03 14.09 -8.92
C ARG A 356 5.96 13.90 -7.73
N ALA A 357 7.05 13.16 -7.92
CA ALA A 357 8.10 12.94 -6.92
C ALA A 357 9.08 14.13 -6.80
N GLY A 358 8.90 15.20 -7.58
CA GLY A 358 9.68 16.43 -7.50
C GLY A 358 10.89 16.49 -8.43
N PHE A 359 11.08 15.53 -9.33
CA PHE A 359 12.17 15.55 -10.31
C PHE A 359 11.91 16.53 -11.44
N ALA A 360 13.01 17.04 -12.04
CA ALA A 360 12.97 17.60 -13.37
C ALA A 360 13.18 16.46 -14.38
N VAL A 361 12.32 16.38 -15.40
CA VAL A 361 12.28 15.24 -16.32
C VAL A 361 12.50 15.70 -17.76
N THR A 362 13.35 14.98 -18.48
CA THR A 362 13.48 15.13 -19.94
C THR A 362 12.68 14.00 -20.62
N LEU A 363 11.69 14.37 -21.44
CA LEU A 363 10.90 13.42 -22.25
C LEU A 363 11.31 13.55 -23.70
N VAL A 364 11.74 12.44 -24.31
CA VAL A 364 12.18 12.40 -25.72
C VAL A 364 11.25 11.49 -26.52
N ASP A 365 10.80 11.97 -27.68
CA ASP A 365 10.07 11.17 -28.67
C ASP A 365 10.37 11.72 -30.06
N VAL A 366 10.57 10.86 -31.02
CA VAL A 366 10.87 11.26 -32.42
C VAL A 366 9.73 12.02 -33.09
N GLN A 367 8.49 11.88 -32.57
CA GLN A 367 7.30 12.53 -33.10
C GLN A 367 6.91 13.74 -32.23
N ALA A 368 7.12 14.95 -32.75
CA ALA A 368 6.78 16.21 -32.08
C ALA A 368 5.28 16.29 -31.70
N GLU A 369 4.40 15.75 -32.53
CA GLU A 369 2.95 15.73 -32.29
C GLU A 369 2.58 14.83 -31.10
N THR A 370 3.30 13.71 -30.91
CA THR A 370 3.11 12.81 -29.77
C THR A 370 3.53 13.50 -28.49
N LEU A 371 4.69 14.18 -28.48
CA LEU A 371 5.13 15.01 -27.37
C LEU A 371 4.10 16.08 -27.02
N ALA A 372 3.66 16.86 -28.00
CA ALA A 372 2.69 17.96 -27.79
C ALA A 372 1.37 17.44 -27.16
N ARG A 373 0.87 16.30 -27.63
CA ARG A 373 -0.36 15.68 -27.08
C ARG A 373 -0.17 15.14 -25.68
N SER A 374 1.02 14.65 -25.31
CA SER A 374 1.26 14.02 -24.02
C SER A 374 1.43 15.01 -22.86
N VAL A 375 1.93 16.23 -23.12
CA VAL A 375 2.29 17.22 -22.09
C VAL A 375 1.14 17.54 -21.15
N ALA A 376 -0.05 17.84 -21.66
CA ALA A 376 -1.21 18.17 -20.84
C ALA A 376 -1.59 16.99 -19.93
N GLY A 377 -1.65 15.78 -20.48
CA GLY A 377 -1.96 14.57 -19.70
C GLY A 377 -0.91 14.25 -18.62
N ILE A 378 0.38 14.50 -18.92
CA ILE A 378 1.47 14.33 -17.94
C ILE A 378 1.29 15.28 -16.76
N LEU A 379 1.01 16.56 -17.01
CA LEU A 379 0.81 17.57 -15.97
C LEU A 379 -0.46 17.27 -15.14
N ASP A 380 -1.54 16.87 -15.81
CA ASP A 380 -2.77 16.46 -15.14
C ASP A 380 -2.55 15.26 -14.18
N GLU A 381 -1.86 14.23 -14.64
CA GLU A 381 -1.53 13.05 -13.81
C GLU A 381 -0.57 13.40 -12.68
N ALA A 382 0.45 14.23 -12.91
CA ALA A 382 1.42 14.65 -11.91
C ALA A 382 0.79 15.52 -10.81
N ALA A 383 -0.13 16.41 -11.18
CA ALA A 383 -0.82 17.33 -10.28
C ALA A 383 -2.12 16.78 -9.70
N TRP A 384 -2.48 15.53 -10.00
CA TRP A 384 -3.71 14.91 -9.50
C TRP A 384 -3.74 14.89 -7.97
N ASP A 385 -4.78 15.48 -7.41
CA ASP A 385 -5.07 15.45 -5.97
C ASP A 385 -6.03 14.29 -5.63
N ARG A 386 -5.62 13.46 -4.68
CA ARG A 386 -6.36 12.27 -4.28
C ARG A 386 -7.61 12.62 -3.46
N ALA A 387 -7.55 13.69 -2.65
CA ALA A 387 -8.63 14.08 -1.75
C ALA A 387 -9.77 14.73 -2.53
N THR A 388 -9.45 15.67 -3.42
CA THR A 388 -10.45 16.35 -4.27
C THR A 388 -10.85 15.53 -5.49
N LYS A 389 -10.08 14.49 -5.86
CA LYS A 389 -10.22 13.68 -7.10
C LYS A 389 -10.20 14.55 -8.36
N ARG A 390 -9.40 15.61 -8.36
CA ARG A 390 -9.22 16.56 -9.46
C ARG A 390 -7.75 16.90 -9.62
N THR A 391 -7.39 17.42 -10.79
CA THR A 391 -6.09 18.06 -11.01
C THR A 391 -6.04 19.39 -10.28
N ASP A 392 -4.96 19.64 -9.55
CA ASP A 392 -4.66 20.95 -8.95
C ASP A 392 -3.99 21.84 -10.01
N PRO A 393 -4.65 22.91 -10.52
CA PRO A 393 -4.09 23.74 -11.58
C PRO A 393 -2.83 24.51 -11.16
N ALA A 394 -2.75 24.93 -9.90
CA ALA A 394 -1.59 25.66 -9.39
C ALA A 394 -0.36 24.75 -9.34
N ARG A 395 -0.55 23.51 -8.87
CA ARG A 395 0.48 22.47 -8.86
C ARG A 395 0.88 22.08 -10.30
N ALA A 396 -0.06 21.93 -11.23
CA ALA A 396 0.25 21.62 -12.62
C ALA A 396 1.13 22.71 -13.25
N LEU A 397 0.79 23.99 -13.02
CA LEU A 397 1.59 25.13 -13.48
C LEU A 397 2.99 25.13 -12.88
N ALA A 398 3.12 24.87 -11.57
CA ALA A 398 4.41 24.80 -10.88
C ALA A 398 5.30 23.65 -11.42
N LEU A 399 4.70 22.55 -11.83
CA LEU A 399 5.41 21.39 -12.39
C LEU A 399 5.78 21.56 -13.86
N ALA A 400 5.08 22.43 -14.62
CA ALA A 400 5.32 22.61 -16.06
C ALA A 400 6.78 23.01 -16.37
N GLY A 401 7.39 23.86 -15.53
CA GLY A 401 8.78 24.28 -15.69
C GLY A 401 9.82 23.17 -15.43
N ARG A 402 9.40 22.02 -14.88
CA ARG A 402 10.25 20.86 -14.63
C ARG A 402 10.18 19.78 -15.72
N LEU A 403 9.27 19.92 -16.68
CA LEU A 403 9.15 19.02 -17.83
C LEU A 403 9.83 19.64 -19.04
N ARG A 404 10.89 18.99 -19.53
CA ARG A 404 11.55 19.33 -20.79
C ARG A 404 11.20 18.28 -21.84
N THR A 405 10.83 18.71 -23.03
CA THR A 405 10.55 17.83 -24.18
C THR A 405 11.55 18.05 -25.30
N ALA A 406 11.94 16.99 -25.98
CA ALA A 406 12.87 17.05 -27.11
C ALA A 406 12.57 15.94 -28.14
N THR A 407 12.96 16.17 -29.40
CA THR A 407 12.84 15.16 -30.47
C THR A 407 14.14 14.44 -30.79
N GLN A 408 15.24 14.85 -30.18
CA GLN A 408 16.57 14.33 -30.45
C GLN A 408 17.20 13.68 -29.21
N ALA A 409 17.90 12.56 -29.41
CA ALA A 409 18.58 11.83 -28.34
C ALA A 409 19.67 12.67 -27.63
N SER A 410 20.27 13.68 -28.31
CA SER A 410 21.27 14.57 -27.68
C SER A 410 20.76 15.29 -26.43
N ALA A 411 19.46 15.43 -26.24
CA ALA A 411 18.87 15.98 -25.03
C ALA A 411 19.08 15.09 -23.78
N LEU A 412 19.49 13.83 -23.96
CA LEU A 412 19.76 12.86 -22.89
C LEU A 412 21.19 12.98 -22.32
N ALA A 413 22.08 13.76 -22.94
CA ALA A 413 23.51 13.81 -22.60
C ALA A 413 23.82 14.14 -21.12
N THR A 414 22.91 14.81 -20.45
CA THR A 414 23.06 15.17 -19.02
C THR A 414 22.25 14.28 -18.09
N ALA A 415 21.53 13.27 -18.60
CA ALA A 415 20.73 12.36 -17.79
C ALA A 415 21.63 11.42 -16.97
N ASP A 416 21.20 11.11 -15.75
CA ASP A 416 21.83 10.10 -14.89
C ASP A 416 21.02 8.79 -14.86
N LEU A 417 19.77 8.84 -15.33
CA LEU A 417 18.91 7.69 -15.60
C LEU A 417 18.14 7.93 -16.89
N VAL A 418 18.13 6.96 -17.80
CA VAL A 418 17.27 6.95 -18.99
C VAL A 418 16.38 5.72 -18.96
N ILE A 419 15.06 5.92 -19.04
CA ILE A 419 14.06 4.83 -19.12
C ILE A 419 13.50 4.80 -20.54
N GLU A 420 13.82 3.74 -21.28
CA GLU A 420 13.26 3.48 -22.61
C GLU A 420 11.83 2.92 -22.46
N SER A 421 10.87 3.51 -23.16
CA SER A 421 9.46 3.14 -23.16
C SER A 421 8.82 3.33 -24.56
N VAL A 422 9.54 2.90 -25.59
CA VAL A 422 9.06 2.93 -26.99
C VAL A 422 8.24 1.67 -27.31
N LEU A 423 7.85 1.48 -28.59
CA LEU A 423 7.06 0.34 -29.03
C LEU A 423 7.69 -1.00 -28.63
N GLU A 424 6.85 -1.98 -28.27
CA GLU A 424 7.27 -3.31 -27.76
C GLU A 424 7.76 -4.21 -28.90
N ARG A 425 8.76 -3.71 -29.66
CA ARG A 425 9.45 -4.41 -30.75
C ARG A 425 10.94 -4.46 -30.47
N THR A 426 11.49 -5.66 -30.46
CA THR A 426 12.89 -5.93 -30.10
C THR A 426 13.87 -5.14 -30.98
N ASP A 427 13.64 -5.07 -32.31
CA ASP A 427 14.47 -4.34 -33.26
C ASP A 427 14.52 -2.83 -32.97
N ILE A 428 13.35 -2.23 -32.73
CA ILE A 428 13.23 -0.80 -32.38
C ILE A 428 13.91 -0.52 -31.04
N LYS A 429 13.64 -1.34 -30.01
CA LYS A 429 14.24 -1.16 -28.69
C LYS A 429 15.76 -1.25 -28.73
N ARG A 430 16.31 -2.22 -29.46
CA ARG A 430 17.77 -2.36 -29.63
C ARG A 430 18.39 -1.13 -30.30
N GLN A 431 17.76 -0.62 -31.35
CA GLN A 431 18.23 0.59 -32.03
C GLN A 431 18.24 1.78 -31.05
N VAL A 432 17.12 2.02 -30.37
CA VAL A 432 16.97 3.13 -29.41
C VAL A 432 17.95 3.02 -28.25
N LEU A 433 18.18 1.82 -27.71
CA LEU A 433 19.14 1.59 -26.63
C LEU A 433 20.57 1.91 -27.08
N THR A 434 20.95 1.52 -28.31
CA THR A 434 22.26 1.88 -28.89
C THR A 434 22.40 3.41 -29.05
N GLU A 435 21.35 4.11 -29.54
CA GLU A 435 21.35 5.56 -29.66
C GLU A 435 21.46 6.27 -28.30
N ILE A 436 20.76 5.76 -27.28
CA ILE A 436 20.86 6.26 -25.90
C ILE A 436 22.29 6.16 -25.40
N GLU A 437 22.89 4.96 -25.51
CA GLU A 437 24.24 4.70 -24.98
C GLU A 437 25.31 5.60 -25.61
N GLN A 438 25.16 5.95 -26.90
CA GLN A 438 26.11 6.83 -27.61
C GLN A 438 26.13 8.28 -27.09
N VAL A 439 25.06 8.73 -26.43
CA VAL A 439 24.90 10.14 -26.04
C VAL A 439 24.97 10.37 -24.53
N VAL A 440 24.74 9.34 -23.72
CA VAL A 440 24.76 9.47 -22.26
C VAL A 440 26.15 9.24 -21.66
N GLY A 441 26.37 9.75 -20.45
CA GLY A 441 27.62 9.55 -19.72
C GLY A 441 27.85 8.07 -19.33
N PRO A 442 29.10 7.68 -18.98
CA PRO A 442 29.44 6.32 -18.62
C PRO A 442 28.76 5.83 -17.33
N ASP A 443 28.45 6.74 -16.41
CA ASP A 443 27.79 6.41 -15.14
C ASP A 443 26.26 6.43 -15.21
N THR A 444 25.68 6.76 -16.39
CA THR A 444 24.22 6.80 -16.56
C THR A 444 23.65 5.40 -16.53
N VAL A 445 22.65 5.19 -15.67
CA VAL A 445 21.87 3.95 -15.67
C VAL A 445 20.90 3.97 -16.87
N ILE A 446 20.90 2.91 -17.64
CA ILE A 446 19.97 2.71 -18.77
C ILE A 446 18.96 1.65 -18.36
N ALA A 447 17.70 1.94 -18.52
CA ALA A 447 16.61 1.01 -18.18
C ALA A 447 15.61 0.89 -19.33
N THR A 448 14.96 -0.25 -19.44
CA THR A 448 13.86 -0.48 -20.38
C THR A 448 12.56 -0.82 -19.62
N ASN A 449 11.45 -0.23 -20.08
CA ASN A 449 10.10 -0.54 -19.54
C ASN A 449 9.41 -1.63 -20.37
N THR A 450 10.15 -2.62 -20.86
CA THR A 450 9.58 -3.75 -21.59
C THR A 450 8.74 -4.64 -20.67
N SER A 451 7.67 -5.22 -21.19
CA SER A 451 6.81 -6.15 -20.46
C SER A 451 7.15 -7.63 -20.74
N THR A 452 7.79 -7.92 -21.89
CA THR A 452 7.97 -9.30 -22.36
C THR A 452 9.32 -9.56 -23.02
N ASN A 453 10.00 -8.53 -23.58
CA ASN A 453 11.29 -8.71 -24.20
C ASN A 453 12.37 -9.06 -23.16
N PRO A 454 13.08 -10.19 -23.30
CA PRO A 454 14.15 -10.54 -22.37
C PRO A 454 15.23 -9.47 -22.30
N ILE A 455 15.62 -9.08 -21.09
CA ILE A 455 16.68 -8.09 -20.83
C ILE A 455 17.99 -8.57 -21.42
N THR A 456 18.29 -9.87 -21.31
CA THR A 456 19.45 -10.52 -21.91
C THR A 456 19.56 -10.27 -23.41
N LYS A 457 18.43 -10.32 -24.13
CA LYS A 457 18.38 -10.09 -25.59
C LYS A 457 18.57 -8.63 -25.95
N LEU A 458 18.04 -7.71 -25.16
CA LEU A 458 18.21 -6.27 -25.37
C LEU A 458 19.60 -5.79 -25.00
N ALA A 459 20.20 -6.34 -23.95
CA ALA A 459 21.55 -6.03 -23.47
C ALA A 459 22.63 -6.22 -24.55
N THR A 460 22.42 -7.13 -25.52
CA THR A 460 23.38 -7.35 -26.65
C THR A 460 23.52 -6.15 -27.61
N ALA A 461 22.66 -5.13 -27.48
CA ALA A 461 22.76 -3.89 -28.25
C ALA A 461 23.67 -2.84 -27.60
N LEU A 462 24.12 -3.07 -26.37
CA LEU A 462 24.91 -2.14 -25.57
C LEU A 462 26.38 -2.58 -25.51
N ALA A 463 27.27 -1.60 -25.49
CA ALA A 463 28.69 -1.82 -25.28
C ALA A 463 29.00 -2.13 -23.80
N ASP A 464 28.28 -1.49 -22.88
CA ASP A 464 28.37 -1.75 -21.44
C ASP A 464 27.01 -2.15 -20.86
N PRO A 465 26.65 -3.44 -20.88
CA PRO A 465 25.42 -3.94 -20.33
C PRO A 465 25.40 -4.00 -18.79
N SER A 466 26.52 -3.71 -18.10
CA SER A 466 26.57 -3.74 -16.63
C SER A 466 25.72 -2.65 -15.97
N ARG A 467 25.48 -1.55 -16.69
CA ARG A 467 24.64 -0.42 -16.28
C ARG A 467 23.21 -0.48 -16.84
N PHE A 468 22.79 -1.64 -17.37
CA PHE A 468 21.48 -1.85 -17.96
C PHE A 468 20.62 -2.80 -17.14
N CYS A 469 19.34 -2.44 -16.94
CA CYS A 469 18.33 -3.27 -16.27
C CYS A 469 16.92 -3.06 -16.87
N GLY A 470 15.99 -3.91 -16.48
CA GLY A 470 14.56 -3.63 -16.69
C GLY A 470 13.99 -2.79 -15.53
N LEU A 471 13.15 -1.81 -15.86
CA LEU A 471 12.28 -1.10 -14.91
C LEU A 471 10.85 -1.21 -15.42
N HIS A 472 10.19 -2.32 -15.12
CA HIS A 472 8.86 -2.62 -15.61
C HIS A 472 7.80 -1.98 -14.72
N PHE A 473 7.20 -0.89 -15.20
CA PHE A 473 6.07 -0.20 -14.58
C PHE A 473 4.75 -0.77 -15.08
N PHE A 474 3.73 -0.73 -14.24
CA PHE A 474 2.39 -1.21 -14.56
C PHE A 474 1.42 -0.07 -14.86
N ASN A 475 0.51 -0.29 -15.80
CA ASN A 475 -0.51 0.69 -16.18
C ASN A 475 -1.77 0.57 -15.27
N PRO A 476 -2.33 1.67 -14.77
CA PRO A 476 -1.87 3.07 -14.82
C PRO A 476 -0.74 3.36 -13.82
N VAL A 477 0.36 3.97 -14.29
CA VAL A 477 1.59 4.18 -13.49
C VAL A 477 1.31 4.88 -12.15
N ARG A 478 0.41 5.87 -12.14
CA ARG A 478 0.04 6.59 -10.91
C ARG A 478 -0.58 5.70 -9.82
N ARG A 479 -1.34 4.66 -10.21
CA ARG A 479 -2.10 3.81 -9.28
C ARG A 479 -1.33 2.57 -8.88
N MET A 480 -0.58 2.01 -9.82
CA MET A 480 0.16 0.78 -9.61
C MET A 480 1.43 1.09 -8.81
N THR A 481 1.55 0.45 -7.66
CA THR A 481 2.68 0.68 -6.75
C THR A 481 3.87 -0.21 -7.07
N LEU A 482 3.67 -1.38 -7.67
CA LEU A 482 4.75 -2.29 -8.02
C LEU A 482 5.62 -1.75 -9.17
N VAL A 483 6.93 -2.01 -9.08
CA VAL A 483 7.89 -1.96 -10.19
C VAL A 483 8.74 -3.21 -10.12
N GLU A 484 8.80 -3.98 -11.20
CA GLU A 484 9.77 -5.07 -11.32
C GLU A 484 11.11 -4.48 -11.77
N VAL A 485 12.14 -4.68 -10.96
CA VAL A 485 13.54 -4.37 -11.30
C VAL A 485 14.14 -5.64 -11.86
N VAL A 486 14.27 -5.71 -13.19
CA VAL A 486 14.68 -6.94 -13.87
C VAL A 486 16.19 -6.95 -14.05
N ARG A 487 16.82 -7.93 -13.41
CA ARG A 487 18.26 -8.16 -13.48
C ARG A 487 18.60 -9.08 -14.64
N GLY A 488 19.30 -8.56 -15.64
CA GLY A 488 19.96 -9.37 -16.68
C GLY A 488 21.26 -10.00 -16.18
N PRO A 489 21.81 -10.98 -16.90
CA PRO A 489 23.05 -11.69 -16.49
C PRO A 489 24.28 -10.78 -16.34
N ALA A 490 24.35 -9.68 -17.10
CA ALA A 490 25.44 -8.72 -17.06
C ALA A 490 25.18 -7.51 -16.15
N THR A 491 23.95 -7.35 -15.64
CA THR A 491 23.58 -6.21 -14.80
C THR A 491 24.34 -6.22 -13.47
N SER A 492 25.05 -5.14 -13.16
CA SER A 492 25.82 -5.01 -11.92
C SER A 492 24.92 -4.82 -10.68
N ASP A 493 25.42 -5.20 -9.51
CA ASP A 493 24.75 -4.97 -8.22
C ASP A 493 24.48 -3.48 -8.00
N ARG A 494 25.46 -2.63 -8.32
CA ARG A 494 25.32 -1.17 -8.24
C ARG A 494 24.14 -0.65 -9.06
N THR A 495 23.93 -1.16 -10.26
CA THR A 495 22.80 -0.78 -11.12
C THR A 495 21.47 -1.16 -10.47
N ILE A 496 21.38 -2.34 -9.87
CA ILE A 496 20.18 -2.79 -9.16
C ILE A 496 19.90 -1.93 -7.93
N GLU A 497 20.91 -1.66 -7.09
CA GLU A 497 20.75 -0.79 -5.92
C GLU A 497 20.23 0.60 -6.29
N ILE A 498 20.83 1.22 -7.32
CA ILE A 498 20.41 2.53 -7.82
C ILE A 498 18.96 2.47 -8.33
N ALA A 499 18.61 1.47 -9.12
CA ALA A 499 17.27 1.29 -9.68
C ALA A 499 16.22 1.08 -8.57
N VAL A 500 16.52 0.26 -7.57
CA VAL A 500 15.66 0.02 -6.39
C VAL A 500 15.49 1.29 -5.57
N ALA A 501 16.59 1.99 -5.25
CA ALA A 501 16.53 3.25 -4.50
C ALA A 501 15.73 4.32 -5.25
N HIS A 502 15.91 4.41 -6.58
CA HIS A 502 15.15 5.35 -7.40
C HIS A 502 13.66 5.02 -7.44
N ALA A 503 13.29 3.76 -7.65
CA ALA A 503 11.89 3.34 -7.62
C ALA A 503 11.21 3.66 -6.27
N LYS A 504 11.92 3.49 -5.14
CA LYS A 504 11.43 3.90 -3.81
C LYS A 504 11.22 5.41 -3.69
N ARG A 505 12.11 6.23 -4.26
CA ARG A 505 11.93 7.71 -4.31
C ARG A 505 10.68 8.10 -5.10
N LEU A 506 10.24 7.30 -6.07
CA LEU A 506 8.97 7.47 -6.78
C LEU A 506 7.75 7.01 -5.97
N GLY A 507 7.94 6.53 -4.74
CA GLY A 507 6.88 5.96 -3.91
C GLY A 507 6.41 4.59 -4.40
N LYS A 508 7.26 3.86 -5.13
CA LYS A 508 6.99 2.51 -5.63
C LYS A 508 7.48 1.44 -4.66
N CYS A 509 6.99 0.22 -4.86
CA CYS A 509 7.41 -1.00 -4.21
C CYS A 509 8.24 -1.81 -5.23
N PRO A 510 9.57 -1.66 -5.29
CA PRO A 510 10.40 -2.40 -6.22
C PRO A 510 10.58 -3.84 -5.77
N ILE A 511 10.49 -4.78 -6.70
CA ILE A 511 10.85 -6.18 -6.50
C ILE A 511 11.89 -6.56 -7.53
N VAL A 512 13.03 -7.08 -7.06
CA VAL A 512 14.10 -7.53 -7.95
C VAL A 512 13.79 -8.95 -8.43
N VAL A 513 13.77 -9.10 -9.75
CA VAL A 513 13.53 -10.37 -10.43
C VAL A 513 14.64 -10.67 -11.42
N ARG A 514 14.96 -11.95 -11.60
CA ARG A 514 15.85 -12.38 -12.70
C ARG A 514 15.13 -12.26 -14.04
N ASP A 515 15.91 -12.00 -15.07
CA ASP A 515 15.40 -11.99 -16.45
C ASP A 515 14.84 -13.38 -16.83
N SER A 516 13.56 -13.38 -17.17
CA SER A 516 12.84 -14.54 -17.68
C SER A 516 11.65 -14.07 -18.51
N PRO A 517 11.18 -14.84 -19.50
CA PRO A 517 9.99 -14.46 -20.27
C PRO A 517 8.78 -14.15 -19.39
N GLY A 518 8.23 -12.93 -19.51
CA GLY A 518 7.11 -12.44 -18.70
C GLY A 518 7.46 -12.09 -17.25
N PHE A 519 8.74 -12.12 -16.88
CA PHE A 519 9.28 -11.80 -15.56
C PHE A 519 8.56 -12.57 -14.44
N LEU A 520 8.04 -11.89 -13.41
CA LEU A 520 7.28 -12.50 -12.33
C LEU A 520 5.77 -12.35 -12.55
N VAL A 521 5.31 -11.10 -12.73
CA VAL A 521 3.86 -10.78 -12.68
C VAL A 521 3.12 -11.41 -13.84
N ASN A 522 3.62 -11.27 -15.07
CA ASN A 522 2.96 -11.83 -16.25
C ASN A 522 2.94 -13.36 -16.23
N ARG A 523 3.99 -13.99 -15.68
CA ARG A 523 4.01 -15.45 -15.48
C ARG A 523 2.90 -15.92 -14.52
N LEU A 524 2.70 -15.22 -13.40
CA LEU A 524 1.68 -15.56 -12.42
C LEU A 524 0.27 -15.21 -12.91
N LEU A 525 0.14 -14.18 -13.76
CA LEU A 525 -1.14 -13.75 -14.30
C LEU A 525 -1.68 -14.70 -15.38
N MET A 526 -0.79 -15.23 -16.22
CA MET A 526 -1.20 -16.02 -17.39
C MET A 526 -2.04 -17.25 -17.05
N PRO A 527 -1.69 -18.11 -16.07
CA PRO A 527 -2.53 -19.25 -15.71
C PRO A 527 -3.94 -18.86 -15.27
N TYR A 528 -4.07 -17.76 -14.52
CA TYR A 528 -5.37 -17.22 -14.08
C TYR A 528 -6.24 -16.78 -15.26
N LEU A 529 -5.64 -16.07 -16.21
CA LEU A 529 -6.34 -15.59 -17.40
C LEU A 529 -6.68 -16.76 -18.33
N HIS A 530 -5.73 -17.66 -18.58
CA HIS A 530 -5.89 -18.81 -19.46
C HIS A 530 -7.08 -19.70 -19.04
N GLU A 531 -7.14 -20.11 -17.76
CA GLU A 531 -8.21 -20.96 -17.27
C GLU A 531 -9.61 -20.35 -17.43
N SER A 532 -9.71 -19.02 -17.35
CA SER A 532 -11.00 -18.35 -17.56
C SER A 532 -11.54 -18.57 -18.98
N VAL A 533 -10.64 -18.57 -19.97
CA VAL A 533 -10.99 -18.78 -21.39
C VAL A 533 -11.25 -20.26 -21.67
N GLU A 534 -10.48 -21.17 -21.09
CA GLU A 534 -10.73 -22.62 -21.22
C GLU A 534 -12.08 -23.01 -20.63
N MET A 535 -12.47 -22.42 -19.50
CA MET A 535 -13.82 -22.63 -18.95
C MET A 535 -14.93 -22.12 -19.88
N LEU A 536 -14.71 -21.04 -20.65
CA LEU A 536 -15.68 -20.61 -21.67
C LEU A 536 -15.80 -21.64 -22.81
N ARG A 537 -14.69 -22.24 -23.22
CA ARG A 537 -14.71 -23.32 -24.24
C ARG A 537 -15.50 -24.57 -23.77
N GLU A 538 -15.52 -24.80 -22.45
CA GLU A 538 -16.29 -25.89 -21.82
C GLU A 538 -17.75 -25.50 -21.51
N GLY A 539 -18.26 -24.41 -22.06
CA GLY A 539 -19.64 -23.93 -21.87
C GLY A 539 -19.86 -23.10 -20.58
N GLY A 540 -18.78 -22.65 -19.92
CA GLY A 540 -18.88 -21.78 -18.75
C GLY A 540 -19.43 -20.39 -19.10
N GLU A 541 -20.13 -19.78 -18.16
CA GLU A 541 -20.70 -18.44 -18.31
C GLU A 541 -19.73 -17.37 -17.85
N ALA A 542 -19.39 -16.38 -18.72
CA ALA A 542 -18.44 -15.31 -18.44
C ALA A 542 -18.73 -14.55 -17.13
N LYS A 543 -19.98 -14.12 -16.93
CA LYS A 543 -20.39 -13.42 -15.70
C LYS A 543 -20.20 -14.25 -14.45
N ARG A 544 -20.43 -15.57 -14.53
CA ARG A 544 -20.27 -16.47 -13.39
C ARG A 544 -18.80 -16.65 -13.03
N ILE A 545 -17.93 -16.84 -14.02
CA ILE A 545 -16.47 -16.94 -13.81
C ILE A 545 -15.94 -15.67 -13.14
N ASP A 546 -16.27 -14.50 -13.67
CA ASP A 546 -15.85 -13.22 -13.12
C ASP A 546 -16.42 -12.94 -11.72
N ARG A 547 -17.69 -13.34 -11.47
CA ARG A 547 -18.31 -13.24 -10.15
C ARG A 547 -17.59 -14.09 -9.10
N VAL A 548 -17.21 -15.33 -9.46
CA VAL A 548 -16.48 -16.22 -8.55
C VAL A 548 -15.12 -15.63 -8.17
N ALA A 549 -14.40 -15.09 -9.15
CA ALA A 549 -13.13 -14.40 -8.88
C ALA A 549 -13.31 -13.21 -7.92
N ARG A 550 -14.33 -12.38 -8.13
CA ARG A 550 -14.64 -11.27 -7.19
C ARG A 550 -15.07 -11.77 -5.81
N SER A 551 -15.83 -12.88 -5.74
CA SER A 551 -16.23 -13.49 -4.47
C SER A 551 -15.03 -14.05 -3.69
N PHE A 552 -13.96 -14.45 -4.37
CA PHE A 552 -12.68 -14.79 -3.73
C PHE A 552 -11.98 -13.56 -3.14
N GLY A 553 -12.25 -12.37 -3.68
CA GLY A 553 -11.71 -11.09 -3.26
C GLY A 553 -10.86 -10.37 -4.34
N MET A 554 -10.79 -10.91 -5.57
CA MET A 554 -10.12 -10.23 -6.68
C MET A 554 -10.87 -8.93 -7.04
N PRO A 555 -10.18 -7.84 -7.40
CA PRO A 555 -10.81 -6.54 -7.69
C PRO A 555 -11.71 -6.58 -8.93
N MET A 556 -11.42 -7.47 -9.86
CA MET A 556 -12.19 -7.72 -11.08
C MET A 556 -12.07 -9.18 -11.52
N GLY A 557 -12.98 -9.62 -12.38
CA GLY A 557 -12.90 -10.95 -12.96
C GLY A 557 -11.83 -11.05 -14.04
N PRO A 558 -11.36 -12.27 -14.38
CA PRO A 558 -10.32 -12.49 -15.36
C PRO A 558 -10.69 -12.05 -16.78
N LEU A 559 -11.94 -12.22 -17.19
CA LEU A 559 -12.40 -11.82 -18.52
C LEU A 559 -12.55 -10.30 -18.65
N GLU A 560 -13.01 -9.64 -17.58
CA GLU A 560 -12.98 -8.18 -17.49
C GLU A 560 -11.55 -7.65 -17.52
N LEU A 561 -10.61 -8.33 -16.87
CA LEU A 561 -9.20 -7.97 -16.86
C LEU A 561 -8.57 -8.11 -18.25
N TYR A 562 -8.87 -9.17 -19.01
CA TYR A 562 -8.47 -9.30 -20.41
C TYR A 562 -8.91 -8.10 -21.25
N ASP A 563 -10.19 -7.71 -21.13
CA ASP A 563 -10.74 -6.57 -21.86
C ASP A 563 -10.09 -5.25 -21.46
N MET A 564 -9.68 -5.11 -20.20
CA MET A 564 -9.01 -3.92 -19.70
C MET A 564 -7.55 -3.82 -20.16
N ILE A 565 -6.81 -4.93 -20.16
CA ILE A 565 -5.43 -5.01 -20.68
C ILE A 565 -5.43 -4.74 -22.19
N GLY A 566 -6.44 -5.24 -22.86
CA GLY A 566 -6.57 -5.28 -24.31
C GLY A 566 -6.15 -6.63 -24.87
N LEU A 567 -7.07 -7.25 -25.60
CA LEU A 567 -6.91 -8.63 -26.11
C LEU A 567 -5.73 -8.78 -27.08
N ASP A 568 -5.40 -7.76 -27.85
CA ASP A 568 -4.20 -7.75 -28.70
C ASP A 568 -2.91 -7.70 -27.86
N THR A 569 -2.86 -6.88 -26.81
CA THR A 569 -1.73 -6.83 -25.88
C THR A 569 -1.54 -8.19 -25.18
N ALA A 570 -2.64 -8.78 -24.70
CA ALA A 570 -2.62 -10.10 -24.08
C ALA A 570 -2.21 -11.21 -25.08
N PHE A 571 -2.65 -11.10 -26.34
CA PHE A 571 -2.27 -12.04 -27.40
C PHE A 571 -0.76 -12.01 -27.66
N TYR A 572 -0.16 -10.83 -27.86
CA TYR A 572 1.28 -10.72 -28.09
C TYR A 572 2.11 -11.18 -26.88
N ALA A 573 1.69 -10.84 -25.67
CA ALA A 573 2.33 -11.36 -24.45
C ALA A 573 2.20 -12.89 -24.36
N GLY A 574 1.04 -13.42 -24.70
CA GLY A 574 0.78 -14.86 -24.76
C GLY A 574 1.69 -15.61 -25.72
N LEU A 575 2.01 -15.06 -26.89
CA LEU A 575 2.95 -15.67 -27.84
C LEU A 575 4.37 -15.83 -27.26
N VAL A 576 4.86 -14.83 -26.53
CA VAL A 576 6.17 -14.89 -25.88
C VAL A 576 6.19 -15.96 -24.77
N LEU A 577 5.11 -16.06 -24.02
CA LEU A 577 4.99 -17.03 -22.92
C LEU A 577 4.76 -18.45 -23.44
N ASP A 578 4.03 -18.60 -24.54
CA ASP A 578 3.81 -19.90 -25.22
C ASP A 578 5.12 -20.44 -25.81
N ASP A 579 5.92 -19.59 -26.45
CA ASP A 579 7.26 -19.97 -26.94
C ASP A 579 8.18 -20.45 -25.81
N ALA A 580 8.07 -19.83 -24.63
CA ALA A 580 8.93 -20.14 -23.48
C ALA A 580 8.40 -21.30 -22.61
N TYR A 581 7.10 -21.45 -22.50
CA TYR A 581 6.42 -22.34 -21.51
C TYR A 581 5.30 -23.19 -22.12
N GLY A 582 5.31 -23.40 -23.43
CA GLY A 582 4.29 -24.19 -24.15
C GLY A 582 4.19 -25.64 -23.69
N ASP A 583 5.21 -26.17 -23.00
CA ASP A 583 5.17 -27.47 -22.31
C ASP A 583 4.25 -27.48 -21.08
N ARG A 584 3.87 -26.31 -20.58
CA ARG A 584 3.05 -26.16 -19.34
C ARG A 584 1.61 -25.72 -19.62
N ILE A 585 1.40 -24.90 -20.65
CA ILE A 585 0.11 -24.28 -20.96
C ILE A 585 -0.07 -24.30 -22.49
N GLU A 586 -1.10 -24.97 -22.96
CA GLU A 586 -1.48 -24.95 -24.38
C GLU A 586 -2.19 -23.62 -24.72
N ALA A 587 -1.74 -22.92 -25.78
CA ALA A 587 -2.31 -21.63 -26.17
C ALA A 587 -3.79 -21.76 -26.59
N SER A 588 -4.66 -20.94 -26.00
CA SER A 588 -6.08 -20.93 -26.34
C SER A 588 -6.33 -20.26 -27.70
N PRO A 589 -7.10 -20.90 -28.61
CA PRO A 589 -7.42 -20.30 -29.90
C PRO A 589 -8.43 -19.15 -29.82
N VAL A 590 -9.06 -18.93 -28.67
CA VAL A 590 -10.14 -17.94 -28.50
C VAL A 590 -9.60 -16.51 -28.56
N ILE A 591 -8.47 -16.22 -27.92
CA ILE A 591 -7.90 -14.86 -27.94
C ILE A 591 -7.54 -14.42 -29.36
N PRO A 592 -6.82 -15.23 -30.19
CA PRO A 592 -6.59 -14.89 -31.59
C PRO A 592 -7.89 -14.68 -32.39
N ALA A 593 -8.95 -15.46 -32.13
CA ALA A 593 -10.23 -15.32 -32.82
C ALA A 593 -10.91 -13.97 -32.49
N LEU A 594 -10.92 -13.57 -31.22
CA LEU A 594 -11.43 -12.27 -30.77
C LEU A 594 -10.63 -11.10 -31.40
N VAL A 595 -9.32 -11.17 -31.39
CA VAL A 595 -8.44 -10.13 -31.98
C VAL A 595 -8.71 -10.00 -33.48
N ARG A 596 -8.77 -11.11 -34.23
CA ARG A 596 -9.10 -11.08 -35.68
C ARG A 596 -10.48 -10.52 -35.97
N SER A 597 -11.44 -10.64 -35.06
CA SER A 597 -12.78 -10.06 -35.21
C SER A 597 -12.87 -8.58 -34.86
N GLY A 598 -11.74 -7.94 -34.49
CA GLY A 598 -11.68 -6.52 -34.07
C GLY A 598 -12.17 -6.27 -32.64
N ARG A 599 -12.43 -7.32 -31.84
CA ARG A 599 -12.78 -7.20 -30.43
C ARG A 599 -11.51 -7.11 -29.60
N LEU A 600 -11.12 -5.89 -29.27
CA LEU A 600 -9.86 -5.62 -28.56
C LEU A 600 -10.08 -5.21 -27.09
N GLY A 601 -11.29 -5.41 -26.57
CA GLY A 601 -11.66 -5.04 -25.20
C GLY A 601 -12.14 -3.59 -25.06
N CYS A 602 -11.86 -2.97 -23.91
CA CYS A 602 -12.33 -1.62 -23.57
C CYS A 602 -11.98 -0.57 -24.63
N LYS A 603 -10.81 -0.65 -25.27
CA LYS A 603 -10.33 0.32 -26.24
C LYS A 603 -11.09 0.31 -27.58
N SER A 604 -11.70 -0.83 -27.93
CA SER A 604 -12.56 -0.97 -29.11
C SER A 604 -14.06 -0.93 -28.78
N GLY A 605 -14.41 -0.81 -27.49
CA GLY A 605 -15.78 -0.85 -27.00
C GLY A 605 -16.38 -2.27 -26.91
N ALA A 606 -15.65 -3.29 -27.33
CA ALA A 606 -16.08 -4.68 -27.30
C ALA A 606 -14.90 -5.64 -27.11
N GLY A 607 -15.09 -6.64 -26.28
CA GLY A 607 -14.19 -7.76 -26.02
C GLY A 607 -15.02 -8.99 -25.63
N PHE A 608 -14.80 -9.55 -24.43
CA PHE A 608 -15.72 -10.50 -23.80
C PHE A 608 -17.02 -9.82 -23.37
N TYR A 609 -16.93 -8.52 -23.09
CA TYR A 609 -18.05 -7.64 -22.74
C TYR A 609 -18.18 -6.50 -23.74
N ARG A 610 -19.38 -5.93 -23.80
CA ARG A 610 -19.64 -4.64 -24.46
C ARG A 610 -19.51 -3.52 -23.45
N TYR A 611 -18.88 -2.42 -23.88
CA TYR A 611 -18.57 -1.28 -23.04
C TYR A 611 -19.26 -0.01 -23.54
N ALA A 612 -19.91 0.72 -22.64
CA ALA A 612 -20.31 2.10 -22.85
C ALA A 612 -19.36 3.06 -22.14
N MET A 613 -19.06 4.17 -22.77
CA MET A 613 -18.29 5.24 -22.13
C MET A 613 -19.19 6.09 -21.24
N ARG A 614 -18.89 6.17 -19.95
CA ARG A 614 -19.47 7.16 -19.03
C ARG A 614 -18.39 8.15 -18.61
N GLY A 615 -18.37 9.31 -19.30
CA GLY A 615 -17.24 10.24 -19.22
C GLY A 615 -15.97 9.59 -19.79
N THR A 616 -14.88 9.56 -19.00
CA THR A 616 -13.60 8.96 -19.41
C THR A 616 -13.47 7.47 -19.02
N ARG A 617 -14.50 6.86 -18.42
CA ARG A 617 -14.43 5.47 -17.90
C ARG A 617 -15.30 4.53 -18.70
N PRO A 618 -14.75 3.42 -19.20
CA PRO A 618 -15.56 2.33 -19.76
C PRO A 618 -16.37 1.66 -18.64
N ARG A 619 -17.62 1.34 -18.93
CA ARG A 619 -18.48 0.53 -18.08
C ARG A 619 -19.02 -0.67 -18.86
N ILE A 620 -18.99 -1.83 -18.25
CA ILE A 620 -19.63 -3.02 -18.80
C ILE A 620 -21.14 -2.76 -18.91
N GLU A 621 -21.69 -2.94 -20.11
CA GLU A 621 -23.14 -2.96 -20.34
C GLU A 621 -23.70 -4.36 -20.21
N ARG A 622 -23.11 -5.31 -20.94
CA ARG A 622 -23.54 -6.72 -21.01
C ARG A 622 -22.41 -7.59 -21.57
N PRO A 623 -22.50 -8.93 -21.48
CA PRO A 623 -21.66 -9.78 -22.28
C PRO A 623 -21.83 -9.44 -23.76
N GLU A 624 -20.78 -9.59 -24.56
CA GLU A 624 -20.84 -9.33 -26.00
C GLU A 624 -21.51 -10.51 -26.73
N ASP A 625 -22.61 -10.25 -27.41
CA ASP A 625 -23.47 -11.29 -28.00
C ASP A 625 -22.75 -12.18 -29.04
N GLY A 626 -21.75 -11.63 -29.75
CA GLY A 626 -21.02 -12.38 -30.77
C GLY A 626 -19.90 -13.28 -30.26
N VAL A 627 -19.59 -13.25 -28.96
CA VAL A 627 -18.46 -14.02 -28.39
C VAL A 627 -18.72 -15.51 -28.44
N ALA A 628 -19.94 -15.96 -28.12
CA ALA A 628 -20.30 -17.38 -28.14
C ALA A 628 -20.08 -18.00 -29.53
N ALA A 629 -20.47 -17.31 -30.60
CA ALA A 629 -20.28 -17.79 -31.99
C ALA A 629 -18.79 -17.84 -32.38
N LEU A 630 -17.94 -17.00 -31.81
CA LEU A 630 -16.50 -17.04 -32.05
C LEU A 630 -15.82 -18.19 -31.28
N ILE A 631 -16.39 -18.61 -30.14
CA ILE A 631 -15.86 -19.71 -29.32
C ILE A 631 -16.33 -21.05 -29.85
N GLU A 632 -17.56 -21.14 -30.44
CA GLU A 632 -18.19 -22.37 -30.88
C GLU A 632 -17.28 -23.30 -31.70
N PRO A 633 -16.48 -22.83 -32.69
CA PRO A 633 -15.57 -23.69 -33.44
C PRO A 633 -14.46 -24.35 -32.60
N TYR A 634 -14.22 -23.84 -31.39
CA TYR A 634 -13.19 -24.27 -30.47
C TYR A 634 -13.78 -24.87 -29.19
N ALA A 635 -15.11 -25.15 -29.18
CA ALA A 635 -15.77 -25.68 -28.01
C ALA A 635 -15.20 -27.03 -27.58
N LEU A 636 -15.05 -27.20 -26.28
CA LEU A 636 -14.71 -28.46 -25.64
C LEU A 636 -15.97 -29.13 -25.09
N PRO A 637 -15.94 -30.43 -24.76
CA PRO A 637 -17.03 -31.05 -24.05
C PRO A 637 -17.47 -30.29 -22.83
N ALA A 638 -18.78 -30.02 -22.71
CA ALA A 638 -19.32 -29.24 -21.62
C ALA A 638 -19.01 -29.88 -20.27
N ARG A 639 -18.48 -29.07 -19.33
CA ARG A 639 -18.14 -29.53 -17.99
C ARG A 639 -18.98 -28.75 -16.95
N ALA A 640 -19.80 -29.51 -16.20
CA ALA A 640 -20.52 -28.94 -15.08
C ALA A 640 -19.55 -28.62 -13.96
N THR A 641 -19.42 -27.33 -13.61
CA THR A 641 -18.49 -26.84 -12.57
C THR A 641 -19.24 -26.14 -11.46
N SER A 642 -18.89 -26.44 -10.19
CA SER A 642 -19.33 -25.65 -9.04
C SER A 642 -18.51 -24.35 -8.92
N ASP A 643 -19.01 -23.37 -8.17
CA ASP A 643 -18.26 -22.13 -7.92
C ASP A 643 -16.91 -22.40 -7.22
N GLY A 644 -16.83 -23.45 -6.37
CA GLY A 644 -15.58 -23.89 -5.75
C GLY A 644 -14.56 -24.39 -6.77
N VAL A 645 -15.00 -25.23 -7.75
CA VAL A 645 -14.14 -25.73 -8.83
C VAL A 645 -13.69 -24.58 -9.74
N ILE A 646 -14.56 -23.60 -10.03
CA ILE A 646 -14.15 -22.39 -10.78
C ILE A 646 -13.03 -21.64 -10.03
N ALA A 647 -13.19 -21.45 -8.71
CA ALA A 647 -12.17 -20.79 -7.91
C ALA A 647 -10.85 -21.57 -7.90
N ASP A 648 -10.89 -22.89 -7.71
CA ASP A 648 -9.70 -23.74 -7.72
C ASP A 648 -8.99 -23.70 -9.09
N ARG A 649 -9.73 -23.77 -10.19
CA ARG A 649 -9.18 -23.65 -11.56
C ARG A 649 -8.52 -22.30 -11.83
N LEU A 650 -9.08 -21.21 -11.31
CA LEU A 650 -8.49 -19.89 -11.49
C LEU A 650 -7.22 -19.71 -10.67
N LEU A 651 -7.15 -20.25 -9.46
CA LEU A 651 -6.16 -19.84 -8.47
C LEU A 651 -5.08 -20.89 -8.20
N LEU A 652 -5.38 -22.20 -8.25
CA LEU A 652 -4.37 -23.23 -8.01
C LEU A 652 -3.26 -23.25 -9.06
N PRO A 653 -3.51 -23.02 -10.37
CA PRO A 653 -2.43 -22.88 -11.35
C PRO A 653 -1.50 -21.70 -11.06
N VAL A 654 -1.99 -20.62 -10.44
CA VAL A 654 -1.14 -19.51 -9.99
C VAL A 654 -0.20 -19.96 -8.87
N VAL A 655 -0.69 -20.80 -7.93
CA VAL A 655 0.16 -21.41 -6.90
C VAL A 655 1.21 -22.31 -7.55
N LEU A 656 0.82 -23.16 -8.51
CA LEU A 656 1.77 -24.03 -9.21
C LEU A 656 2.85 -23.23 -9.93
N GLU A 657 2.49 -22.11 -10.59
CA GLU A 657 3.50 -21.27 -11.25
C GLU A 657 4.35 -20.51 -10.24
N ALA A 658 3.80 -20.09 -9.10
CA ALA A 658 4.59 -19.50 -8.01
C ALA A 658 5.65 -20.48 -7.46
N THR A 659 5.34 -21.79 -7.37
CA THR A 659 6.34 -22.80 -6.98
C THR A 659 7.47 -22.91 -8.01
N ARG A 660 7.15 -22.87 -9.32
CA ARG A 660 8.16 -22.91 -10.39
C ARG A 660 9.04 -21.67 -10.37
N VAL A 661 8.48 -20.50 -10.16
CA VAL A 661 9.22 -19.23 -10.00
C VAL A 661 10.24 -19.32 -8.87
N LEU A 662 9.89 -19.95 -7.74
CA LEU A 662 10.80 -20.20 -6.62
C LEU A 662 11.92 -21.19 -7.01
N ASP A 663 11.55 -22.31 -7.64
CA ASP A 663 12.52 -23.35 -8.03
C ASP A 663 13.52 -22.85 -9.08
N GLU A 664 13.08 -22.01 -9.99
CA GLU A 664 13.90 -21.37 -11.03
C GLU A 664 14.73 -20.19 -10.47
N GLY A 665 14.49 -19.78 -9.23
CA GLY A 665 15.21 -18.67 -8.59
C GLY A 665 14.96 -17.32 -9.26
N ILE A 666 13.75 -17.10 -9.79
CA ILE A 666 13.39 -15.82 -10.43
C ILE A 666 13.29 -14.70 -9.40
N VAL A 667 12.85 -15.01 -8.19
CA VAL A 667 12.89 -14.13 -7.03
C VAL A 667 13.81 -14.71 -5.96
N ARG A 668 14.35 -13.87 -5.10
CA ARG A 668 15.19 -14.27 -3.96
C ARG A 668 14.38 -14.91 -2.84
N ASP A 669 13.12 -14.50 -2.70
CA ASP A 669 12.29 -14.83 -1.54
C ASP A 669 10.80 -14.95 -1.95
N GLY A 670 10.11 -15.96 -1.40
CA GLY A 670 8.68 -16.13 -1.63
C GLY A 670 7.81 -14.96 -1.15
N ARG A 671 8.30 -14.19 -0.19
CA ARG A 671 7.64 -12.97 0.28
C ARG A 671 7.52 -11.90 -0.79
N ASP A 672 8.46 -11.86 -1.75
CA ASP A 672 8.41 -10.95 -2.90
C ASP A 672 7.29 -11.32 -3.88
N ILE A 673 6.99 -12.62 -4.02
CA ILE A 673 5.84 -13.11 -4.80
C ILE A 673 4.53 -12.58 -4.19
N ASP A 674 4.35 -12.70 -2.87
CA ASP A 674 3.15 -12.24 -2.21
C ASP A 674 2.95 -10.72 -2.37
N LEU A 675 4.01 -9.93 -2.21
CA LEU A 675 3.95 -8.48 -2.47
C LEU A 675 3.61 -8.18 -3.94
N ALA A 676 4.23 -8.89 -4.88
CA ALA A 676 4.00 -8.68 -6.30
C ALA A 676 2.54 -8.92 -6.68
N VAL A 677 1.96 -10.05 -6.27
CA VAL A 677 0.56 -10.35 -6.63
C VAL A 677 -0.43 -9.39 -5.96
N ILE A 678 -0.16 -8.93 -4.73
CA ILE A 678 -1.01 -7.95 -4.04
C ILE A 678 -0.97 -6.60 -4.77
N HIS A 679 0.22 -6.11 -5.11
CA HIS A 679 0.40 -4.77 -5.67
C HIS A 679 0.15 -4.67 -7.18
N ALA A 680 0.34 -5.76 -7.95
CA ALA A 680 0.15 -5.77 -9.39
C ALA A 680 -1.17 -6.44 -9.83
N LEU A 681 -1.51 -7.59 -9.25
CA LEU A 681 -2.71 -8.34 -9.66
C LEU A 681 -3.93 -7.99 -8.79
N GLY A 682 -3.73 -7.28 -7.67
CA GLY A 682 -4.78 -7.02 -6.72
C GLY A 682 -5.22 -8.27 -5.96
N PHE A 683 -4.32 -9.26 -5.82
CA PHE A 683 -4.61 -10.43 -5.00
C PHE A 683 -5.01 -9.98 -3.58
N PRO A 684 -6.05 -10.57 -2.98
CA PRO A 684 -6.62 -10.05 -1.74
C PRO A 684 -5.61 -9.99 -0.59
N ALA A 685 -5.29 -8.78 -0.10
CA ALA A 685 -4.35 -8.58 1.00
C ALA A 685 -4.79 -9.28 2.30
N PHE A 686 -6.11 -9.44 2.52
CA PHE A 686 -6.65 -10.18 3.66
C PHE A 686 -6.36 -11.69 3.61
N ARG A 687 -5.83 -12.21 2.49
CA ARG A 687 -5.33 -13.58 2.33
C ARG A 687 -3.80 -13.66 2.45
N GLY A 688 -3.10 -12.52 2.54
CA GLY A 688 -1.67 -12.44 2.75
C GLY A 688 -0.80 -12.55 1.51
N GLY A 689 -1.38 -12.85 0.35
CA GLY A 689 -0.71 -13.16 -0.90
C GLY A 689 -0.93 -14.61 -1.33
N VAL A 690 -0.42 -15.00 -2.50
CA VAL A 690 -0.69 -16.31 -3.09
C VAL A 690 -0.02 -17.45 -2.32
N LEU A 691 1.22 -17.26 -1.84
CA LEU A 691 1.94 -18.28 -1.09
C LEU A 691 1.44 -18.36 0.36
N ALA A 692 1.12 -17.23 0.99
CA ALA A 692 0.48 -17.22 2.31
C ALA A 692 -0.90 -17.88 2.28
N TRP A 693 -1.66 -17.67 1.22
CA TRP A 693 -2.93 -18.35 1.00
C TRP A 693 -2.72 -19.87 0.80
N ALA A 694 -1.73 -20.26 -0.01
CA ALA A 694 -1.37 -21.66 -0.20
C ALA A 694 -0.96 -22.34 1.11
N ASP A 695 -0.15 -21.67 1.94
CA ASP A 695 0.22 -22.15 3.27
C ASP A 695 -0.98 -22.29 4.23
N SER A 696 -1.99 -21.41 4.09
CA SER A 696 -3.22 -21.51 4.87
C SER A 696 -4.10 -22.72 4.51
N LEU A 697 -4.00 -23.17 3.24
CA LEU A 697 -4.65 -24.41 2.79
C LEU A 697 -3.83 -25.64 3.19
N GLY A 698 -2.52 -25.56 3.06
CA GLY A 698 -1.57 -26.67 3.19
C GLY A 698 -1.39 -27.45 1.87
N ALA A 699 -0.16 -27.89 1.62
CA ALA A 699 0.20 -28.56 0.37
C ALA A 699 -0.61 -29.82 0.07
N ALA A 700 -0.92 -30.63 1.09
CA ALA A 700 -1.75 -31.83 0.92
C ALA A 700 -3.17 -31.52 0.46
N GLU A 701 -3.78 -30.47 1.02
CA GLU A 701 -5.13 -30.03 0.61
C GLU A 701 -5.12 -29.46 -0.83
N ILE A 702 -4.09 -28.74 -1.21
CA ILE A 702 -3.93 -28.22 -2.58
C ILE A 702 -3.86 -29.41 -3.56
N ILE A 703 -3.06 -30.43 -3.28
CA ILE A 703 -2.97 -31.64 -4.10
C ILE A 703 -4.33 -32.32 -4.20
N ARG A 704 -5.04 -32.49 -3.09
CA ARG A 704 -6.37 -33.09 -3.07
C ARG A 704 -7.39 -32.33 -3.94
N ARG A 705 -7.27 -30.98 -4.03
CA ARG A 705 -8.12 -30.14 -4.90
C ARG A 705 -7.73 -30.22 -6.37
N LEU A 706 -6.45 -30.42 -6.66
CA LEU A 706 -5.95 -30.60 -8.04
C LEU A 706 -6.29 -31.97 -8.62
N ASP A 707 -6.37 -33.03 -7.79
CA ASP A 707 -6.59 -34.41 -8.23
C ASP A 707 -7.81 -34.58 -9.18
N PRO A 708 -9.01 -34.05 -8.89
CA PRO A 708 -10.15 -34.12 -9.79
C PRO A 708 -10.03 -33.25 -11.06
N LEU A 709 -8.96 -32.45 -11.18
CA LEU A 709 -8.66 -31.57 -12.30
C LEU A 709 -7.47 -32.09 -13.16
N ALA A 710 -6.89 -33.24 -12.80
CA ALA A 710 -5.70 -33.79 -13.45
C ALA A 710 -5.91 -34.09 -14.95
N ASP A 711 -7.15 -34.42 -15.36
CA ASP A 711 -7.51 -34.63 -16.74
C ASP A 711 -7.47 -33.36 -17.62
N LEU A 712 -7.36 -32.17 -17.01
CA LEU A 712 -7.15 -30.90 -17.72
C LEU A 712 -5.69 -30.72 -18.18
N GLY A 713 -4.83 -31.68 -17.91
CA GLY A 713 -3.45 -31.71 -18.37
C GLY A 713 -2.42 -31.15 -17.37
N ILE A 714 -1.19 -31.02 -17.83
CA ILE A 714 -0.02 -30.73 -16.99
C ILE A 714 -0.15 -29.44 -16.17
N ARG A 715 -0.94 -28.47 -16.63
CA ARG A 715 -1.20 -27.21 -15.94
C ARG A 715 -1.91 -27.35 -14.59
N MET A 716 -2.54 -28.53 -14.35
CA MET A 716 -3.17 -28.88 -13.08
C MET A 716 -2.39 -29.93 -12.28
N HIS A 717 -1.22 -30.36 -12.77
CA HIS A 717 -0.42 -31.36 -12.07
C HIS A 717 0.41 -30.68 -10.95
N PRO A 718 0.44 -31.27 -9.74
CA PRO A 718 1.29 -30.79 -8.65
C PRO A 718 2.76 -30.76 -9.03
N THR A 719 3.45 -29.68 -8.66
CA THR A 719 4.90 -29.55 -8.88
C THR A 719 5.68 -30.41 -7.89
N PRO A 720 6.95 -30.79 -8.21
CA PRO A 720 7.80 -31.56 -7.28
C PRO A 720 7.93 -30.91 -5.90
N ARG A 721 8.09 -29.58 -5.85
CA ARG A 721 8.12 -28.84 -4.59
C ARG A 721 6.84 -29.03 -3.77
N LEU A 722 5.68 -28.89 -4.39
CA LEU A 722 4.40 -29.06 -3.70
C LEU A 722 4.20 -30.49 -3.17
N ILE A 723 4.63 -31.49 -3.93
CA ILE A 723 4.60 -32.90 -3.51
C ILE A 723 5.51 -33.14 -2.30
N GLU A 724 6.72 -32.59 -2.31
CA GLU A 724 7.66 -32.71 -1.19
C GLU A 724 7.12 -32.00 0.06
N MET A 725 6.56 -30.81 -0.10
CA MET A 725 5.92 -30.08 1.01
C MET A 725 4.74 -30.83 1.61
N ALA A 726 3.94 -31.51 0.78
CA ALA A 726 2.83 -32.32 1.27
C ALA A 726 3.30 -33.53 2.08
N ARG A 727 4.48 -34.10 1.77
CA ARG A 727 5.08 -35.23 2.49
C ARG A 727 5.73 -34.79 3.81
N SER A 728 6.43 -33.65 3.80
CA SER A 728 7.18 -33.13 4.93
C SER A 728 6.36 -32.29 5.90
N GLY A 729 5.15 -31.87 5.51
CA GLY A 729 4.40 -30.82 6.23
C GLY A 729 5.03 -29.44 6.11
N GLY A 730 5.87 -29.22 5.09
CA GLY A 730 6.56 -27.96 4.84
C GLY A 730 5.62 -26.80 4.48
N ARG A 731 6.15 -25.58 4.60
CA ARG A 731 5.48 -24.32 4.23
C ARG A 731 6.34 -23.56 3.22
N PHE A 732 5.70 -22.75 2.37
CA PHE A 732 6.39 -21.86 1.42
C PHE A 732 7.11 -20.72 2.15
N LEU A 733 6.52 -20.29 3.25
CA LEU A 733 7.00 -19.16 4.03
C LEU A 733 7.39 -19.65 5.41
N THR A 734 8.64 -19.44 5.77
CA THR A 734 9.09 -19.61 7.16
C THR A 734 8.58 -18.43 7.96
N ASP A 735 7.96 -18.66 9.09
CA ASP A 735 7.59 -17.59 10.02
C ASP A 735 8.86 -16.83 10.42
N ASP A 736 8.86 -15.51 10.20
CA ASP A 736 9.90 -14.58 10.69
C ASP A 736 9.68 -14.31 12.17
#